data_420a33c37c88f38acec739686cfae843
#
_entry.id   420a33c37c88f38acec739686cfae843
#
_cell.length_a   1.000
_cell.length_b   1.000
_cell.length_c   1.000
_cell.angle_alpha   90.00
_cell.angle_beta   90.00
_cell.angle_gamma   90.00
#
_symmetry.space_group_name_H-M   'P 1'
#
loop_
_entity.id
_entity.type
_entity.pdbx_description
1 polymer ?
#
loop_
_entity_poly.entity_id
_entity_poly.type
_entity_poly.pdbx_seq_one_letter_code
_entity_poly.pdbx_strand_id
1 'polypeptide(L)'
;MENLENQSTSEQEAIKSETERANGSNQVAFSSEELKPSPRDITQRNVVIKKIKFYTGPNYYLDRAAMVFNINFSPLVKEFDFQTLCQSIFKKLPKLKNSKPKDLPDLFSLALLEILRMDIDLFIHKFYISVDNEEYTIAIEYLDELVAEDATYLVADWFDALINPKVPFNFDGKFKRIQEDFDKSDFGGPTIYSLIEAGLKRNIPVNFLPIEGQFQWGYGKKSIRGRSTVLDVDGIKDTEFTTFKDSCKEFLLACGFPTPQGATVYDEETAEEEALRLGFPVVLKPVAGHKGQGVTTGIMTAEQVRYAYQAIMLHHQTTGSEFQGVIVEQMVFGKDHRLLAVGGKFAAALEREPAYVIGDGVHNIKQLVKIENDTNEDRSNNSRAPLAKIVIDDDVKNFLKLQSKDLKTVPLDGEKVYLRRVANISAGGLSKNVTDIIHPKNVKMVEDIASFFRVTAFAIDVLAEDISKPWDAGNFGIIEINAGPGIFMHLAPAVGKPIDVPGMLMQHFYPSVESARIPIIIGNNLSLNFCNQLQKKVKEINPKMKFFGSLTEEGISFNGSFFTKHPKHDWNVAIMLRHIGLDFAVMSHNRDVIHDFGIYHSGTDIVILDKPNYAERSLESEMLPHGYVVEIYNDKGIIEVLDAKKSLATYSLDSNNKEASLLKAISPYLPAIIERYENAPRNS
;
A
#
# COMPACT_ATOMS: atom_id res chain seq x y z
N MET A 1 45.39 -29.90 -13.22
CA MET A 1 45.13 -28.66 -12.44
C MET A 1 44.59 -27.52 -13.30
N GLU A 2 44.82 -27.49 -14.60
CA GLU A 2 44.27 -26.43 -15.50
C GLU A 2 42.75 -26.54 -15.82
N ASN A 3 42.10 -27.64 -15.52
CA ASN A 3 40.64 -27.80 -15.77
C ASN A 3 39.75 -27.39 -14.60
N LEU A 4 40.29 -27.02 -13.44
CA LEU A 4 39.54 -26.54 -12.29
C LEU A 4 39.51 -25.01 -12.15
N GLU A 5 40.50 -24.31 -12.77
CA GLU A 5 40.50 -22.84 -12.78
C GLU A 5 39.57 -22.24 -13.85
N ASN A 6 39.33 -22.97 -14.96
CA ASN A 6 38.40 -22.50 -15.99
C ASN A 6 36.91 -22.68 -15.66
N GLN A 7 36.55 -23.56 -14.70
CA GLN A 7 35.18 -23.67 -14.22
C GLN A 7 34.82 -22.58 -13.20
N SER A 8 35.77 -22.14 -12.37
CA SER A 8 35.51 -21.08 -11.37
C SER A 8 35.35 -19.70 -11.99
N THR A 9 35.97 -19.42 -13.11
CA THR A 9 35.85 -18.15 -13.84
C THR A 9 34.51 -18.04 -14.60
N SER A 10 34.03 -19.14 -15.18
CA SER A 10 32.74 -19.15 -15.87
C SER A 10 31.52 -19.07 -14.91
N GLU A 11 31.61 -19.66 -13.71
CA GLU A 11 30.60 -19.52 -12.68
C GLU A 11 30.60 -18.11 -12.04
N GLN A 12 31.77 -17.49 -11.88
CA GLN A 12 31.85 -16.10 -11.39
C GLN A 12 31.36 -15.08 -12.41
N GLU A 13 31.57 -15.32 -13.71
CA GLU A 13 30.98 -14.48 -14.77
C GLU A 13 29.46 -14.71 -14.93
N ALA A 14 28.96 -15.93 -14.75
CA ALA A 14 27.54 -16.23 -14.73
C ALA A 14 26.84 -15.58 -13.54
N ILE A 15 27.41 -15.67 -12.34
CA ILE A 15 26.87 -15.02 -11.13
C ILE A 15 26.91 -13.49 -11.26
N LYS A 16 27.93 -12.92 -11.90
CA LYS A 16 28.02 -11.49 -12.17
C LYS A 16 26.95 -11.03 -13.19
N SER A 17 26.69 -11.84 -14.22
CA SER A 17 25.66 -11.55 -15.21
C SER A 17 24.23 -11.73 -14.66
N GLU A 18 24.02 -12.64 -13.72
CA GLU A 18 22.73 -12.78 -13.02
C GLU A 18 22.49 -11.67 -11.99
N THR A 19 23.54 -11.21 -11.30
CA THR A 19 23.46 -10.06 -10.38
C THR A 19 23.22 -8.75 -11.13
N GLU A 20 23.78 -8.60 -12.32
CA GLU A 20 23.52 -7.45 -13.20
C GLU A 20 22.12 -7.52 -13.85
N ARG A 21 21.57 -8.71 -14.09
CA ARG A 21 20.19 -8.89 -14.57
C ARG A 21 19.14 -8.75 -13.46
N ALA A 22 19.46 -9.11 -12.23
CA ALA A 22 18.58 -8.89 -11.07
C ALA A 22 18.54 -7.42 -10.63
N ASN A 23 19.60 -6.65 -10.88
CA ASN A 23 19.62 -5.19 -10.70
C ASN A 23 19.10 -4.41 -11.92
N GLY A 24 18.69 -5.09 -12.96
CA GLY A 24 18.01 -4.55 -14.14
C GLY A 24 16.50 -4.35 -13.96
N SER A 25 16.02 -4.04 -12.76
CA SER A 25 14.81 -3.25 -12.63
C SER A 25 15.13 -1.92 -13.31
N ASN A 26 14.52 -1.68 -14.48
CA ASN A 26 14.56 -0.43 -15.20
C ASN A 26 14.26 0.74 -14.24
N GLN A 27 15.28 1.21 -13.53
CA GLN A 27 15.39 2.62 -13.27
C GLN A 27 15.65 3.24 -14.66
N VAL A 28 14.59 3.48 -15.39
CA VAL A 28 14.58 4.56 -16.35
C VAL A 28 14.88 5.78 -15.48
N ALA A 29 16.13 6.20 -15.49
CA ALA A 29 16.54 7.50 -15.03
C ALA A 29 15.79 8.48 -15.94
N PHE A 30 14.53 8.77 -15.60
CA PHE A 30 13.86 9.95 -16.12
C PHE A 30 14.68 11.10 -15.56
N SER A 31 15.29 11.83 -16.46
CA SER A 31 16.05 13.02 -16.12
C SER A 31 15.16 13.92 -15.27
N SER A 32 15.51 14.04 -14.00
CA SER A 32 14.94 15.01 -13.04
C SER A 32 15.16 16.47 -13.50
N GLU A 33 15.67 16.69 -14.70
CA GLU A 33 16.03 18.00 -15.23
C GLU A 33 14.83 18.82 -15.70
N GLU A 34 13.67 18.23 -15.99
CA GLU A 34 12.50 18.99 -16.46
C GLU A 34 11.52 19.42 -15.37
N LEU A 35 11.64 18.90 -14.14
CA LEU A 35 10.82 19.31 -12.98
C LEU A 35 11.60 20.21 -12.00
N LYS A 36 12.93 20.27 -12.12
CA LYS A 36 13.66 21.34 -11.43
C LYS A 36 13.06 22.67 -11.82
N PRO A 37 12.80 23.56 -10.83
CA PRO A 37 12.26 24.86 -11.12
C PRO A 37 13.04 25.45 -12.31
N SER A 38 12.32 25.88 -13.35
CA SER A 38 12.93 26.63 -14.46
C SER A 38 14.02 27.51 -13.86
N PRO A 39 15.24 27.57 -14.44
CA PRO A 39 16.33 28.40 -13.89
C PRO A 39 15.98 29.89 -14.02
N ARG A 40 14.89 30.29 -13.39
CA ARG A 40 14.61 31.68 -13.08
C ARG A 40 15.48 32.03 -11.90
N ASP A 41 16.17 33.13 -12.06
CA ASP A 41 16.91 33.77 -11.00
C ASP A 41 16.02 33.80 -9.73
N ILE A 42 16.48 33.18 -8.65
CA ILE A 42 15.77 33.11 -7.36
C ILE A 42 15.29 34.48 -6.90
N THR A 43 16.01 35.53 -7.31
CA THR A 43 15.68 36.92 -7.04
C THR A 43 14.38 37.43 -7.71
N GLN A 44 13.80 36.70 -8.66
CA GLN A 44 12.58 37.07 -9.36
C GLN A 44 11.32 36.29 -8.92
N ARG A 45 11.44 35.39 -7.95
CA ARG A 45 10.31 34.60 -7.45
C ARG A 45 9.60 35.32 -6.30
N ASN A 46 8.27 35.32 -6.36
CA ASN A 46 7.42 35.89 -5.29
C ASN A 46 7.23 34.91 -4.13
N VAL A 47 7.33 33.60 -4.40
CA VAL A 47 7.26 32.54 -3.40
C VAL A 47 8.57 31.76 -3.42
N VAL A 48 9.32 31.80 -2.33
CA VAL A 48 10.64 31.17 -2.23
C VAL A 48 10.61 30.07 -1.18
N ILE A 49 10.82 28.82 -1.64
CA ILE A 49 10.94 27.64 -0.79
C ILE A 49 12.42 27.40 -0.49
N LYS A 50 12.74 27.06 0.76
CA LYS A 50 14.09 26.77 1.23
C LYS A 50 14.09 25.60 2.21
N LYS A 51 15.22 24.92 2.34
CA LYS A 51 15.52 23.96 3.40
C LYS A 51 14.46 22.85 3.55
N ILE A 52 14.10 22.19 2.45
CA ILE A 52 13.20 21.04 2.53
C ILE A 52 13.88 19.91 3.31
N LYS A 53 13.15 19.35 4.28
CA LYS A 53 13.57 18.24 5.13
C LYS A 53 12.41 17.28 5.33
N PHE A 54 12.69 15.98 5.32
CA PHE A 54 11.71 14.92 5.52
C PHE A 54 11.93 14.22 6.85
N TYR A 55 10.85 14.00 7.59
CA TYR A 55 10.80 13.17 8.77
C TYR A 55 9.90 11.97 8.47
N THR A 56 10.42 10.77 8.64
CA THR A 56 9.75 9.50 8.28
C THR A 56 8.70 9.05 9.30
N GLY A 57 8.53 9.76 10.40
CA GLY A 57 7.57 9.48 11.45
C GLY A 57 7.28 10.71 12.32
N PRO A 58 6.73 10.50 13.53
CA PRO A 58 6.51 11.56 14.51
C PRO A 58 7.76 12.40 14.72
N ASN A 59 7.57 13.69 14.83
CA ASN A 59 8.65 14.65 14.89
C ASN A 59 8.23 15.86 15.72
N TYR A 60 9.14 16.82 15.85
CA TYR A 60 8.94 18.04 16.61
C TYR A 60 7.71 18.88 16.19
N TYR A 61 7.26 18.75 14.94
CA TYR A 61 6.16 19.55 14.38
C TYR A 61 4.84 18.78 14.32
N LEU A 62 4.88 17.49 13.96
CA LEU A 62 3.70 16.65 13.77
C LEU A 62 3.89 15.25 14.40
N ASP A 63 2.78 14.68 14.85
CA ASP A 63 2.69 13.30 15.39
C ASP A 63 2.78 12.20 14.30
N ARG A 64 3.39 12.50 13.16
CA ARG A 64 3.49 11.63 11.97
C ARG A 64 4.58 12.09 11.03
N ALA A 65 4.79 11.37 9.92
CA ALA A 65 5.69 11.77 8.86
C ALA A 65 5.36 13.18 8.35
N ALA A 66 6.38 14.02 8.19
CA ALA A 66 6.22 15.40 7.74
C ALA A 66 7.34 15.84 6.82
N MET A 67 6.99 16.50 5.74
CA MET A 67 7.88 17.36 4.99
C MET A 67 7.88 18.74 5.65
N VAL A 68 9.06 19.25 5.98
CA VAL A 68 9.25 20.55 6.64
C VAL A 68 10.07 21.45 5.72
N PHE A 69 9.62 22.66 5.47
CA PHE A 69 10.33 23.62 4.64
C PHE A 69 10.11 25.05 5.12
N ASN A 70 11.05 25.92 4.78
CA ASN A 70 10.91 27.34 5.01
C ASN A 70 10.32 28.01 3.76
N ILE A 71 9.41 28.96 3.96
CA ILE A 71 8.78 29.70 2.87
C ILE A 71 8.77 31.19 3.16
N ASN A 72 9.12 31.99 2.15
CA ASN A 72 9.05 33.42 2.17
C ASN A 72 8.14 33.92 1.05
N PHE A 73 7.30 34.89 1.36
CA PHE A 73 6.46 35.59 0.40
C PHE A 73 7.02 37.00 0.17
N SER A 74 7.20 37.39 -1.11
CA SER A 74 7.63 38.75 -1.45
C SER A 74 6.56 39.79 -1.07
N PRO A 75 6.94 41.09 -0.95
CA PRO A 75 5.97 42.14 -0.72
C PRO A 75 4.83 42.18 -1.74
N LEU A 76 5.11 41.89 -3.03
CA LEU A 76 4.09 41.81 -4.08
C LEU A 76 2.95 40.80 -3.77
N VAL A 77 3.28 39.65 -3.19
CA VAL A 77 2.26 38.65 -2.76
C VAL A 77 1.50 39.19 -1.54
N LYS A 78 2.19 39.84 -0.61
CA LYS A 78 1.58 40.41 0.60
C LYS A 78 0.64 41.58 0.29
N GLU A 79 0.91 42.33 -0.78
CA GLU A 79 0.09 43.44 -1.25
C GLU A 79 -1.03 43.03 -2.19
N PHE A 80 -0.98 41.79 -2.74
CA PHE A 80 -2.02 41.25 -3.60
C PHE A 80 -3.31 41.03 -2.81
N ASP A 81 -4.48 41.30 -3.43
CA ASP A 81 -5.75 41.13 -2.75
C ASP A 81 -5.96 39.64 -2.37
N PHE A 82 -5.90 39.39 -1.07
CA PHE A 82 -6.00 38.02 -0.50
C PHE A 82 -7.30 37.32 -0.87
N GLN A 83 -8.42 38.08 -0.94
CA GLN A 83 -9.71 37.49 -1.28
C GLN A 83 -9.76 37.03 -2.77
N THR A 84 -9.18 37.81 -3.66
CA THR A 84 -9.04 37.46 -5.06
C THR A 84 -8.17 36.21 -5.25
N LEU A 85 -7.08 36.08 -4.46
CA LEU A 85 -6.24 34.89 -4.47
C LEU A 85 -7.01 33.65 -3.99
N CYS A 86 -7.72 33.74 -2.87
CA CYS A 86 -8.59 32.68 -2.36
C CYS A 86 -9.60 32.24 -3.40
N GLN A 87 -10.31 33.17 -4.06
CA GLN A 87 -11.30 32.86 -5.09
C GLN A 87 -10.68 32.10 -6.26
N SER A 88 -9.50 32.49 -6.70
CA SER A 88 -8.76 31.86 -7.81
C SER A 88 -8.39 30.42 -7.45
N ILE A 89 -7.90 30.20 -6.22
CA ILE A 89 -7.53 28.88 -5.71
C ILE A 89 -8.76 28.00 -5.52
N PHE A 90 -9.85 28.50 -4.91
CA PHE A 90 -11.09 27.74 -4.70
C PHE A 90 -11.82 27.40 -6.01
N LYS A 91 -11.66 28.22 -7.05
CA LYS A 91 -12.16 27.88 -8.38
C LYS A 91 -11.45 26.66 -8.94
N LYS A 92 -10.16 26.51 -8.68
CA LYS A 92 -9.36 25.37 -9.17
C LYS A 92 -9.43 24.15 -8.25
N LEU A 93 -9.51 24.38 -6.94
CA LEU A 93 -9.64 23.35 -5.88
C LEU A 93 -10.98 23.53 -5.15
N PRO A 94 -12.11 23.04 -5.72
CA PRO A 94 -13.46 23.30 -5.17
C PRO A 94 -13.66 22.73 -3.77
N LYS A 95 -12.95 21.69 -3.38
CA LYS A 95 -12.99 21.11 -2.03
C LYS A 95 -12.58 22.11 -0.95
N LEU A 96 -11.77 23.11 -1.29
CA LEU A 96 -11.35 24.18 -0.38
C LEU A 96 -12.37 25.32 -0.24
N LYS A 97 -13.49 25.32 -0.97
CA LYS A 97 -14.46 26.43 -1.00
C LYS A 97 -15.01 26.81 0.39
N ASN A 98 -15.11 25.84 1.29
CA ASN A 98 -15.60 26.04 2.65
C ASN A 98 -14.45 26.29 3.66
N SER A 99 -13.21 26.27 3.22
CA SER A 99 -12.05 26.60 4.05
C SER A 99 -12.02 28.10 4.34
N LYS A 100 -11.50 28.47 5.51
CA LYS A 100 -11.36 29.86 5.93
C LYS A 100 -9.89 30.15 6.24
N PRO A 101 -9.03 30.23 5.21
CA PRO A 101 -7.62 30.52 5.43
C PRO A 101 -7.46 31.87 6.11
N LYS A 102 -6.56 31.93 7.11
CA LYS A 102 -6.32 33.11 7.93
C LYS A 102 -5.40 34.10 7.22
N ASP A 103 -4.40 33.57 6.52
CA ASP A 103 -3.32 34.32 5.88
C ASP A 103 -2.72 33.51 4.68
N LEU A 104 -1.67 34.04 4.08
CA LEU A 104 -1.01 33.43 2.93
C LEU A 104 -0.38 32.07 3.24
N PRO A 105 0.37 31.87 4.35
CA PRO A 105 0.91 30.56 4.71
C PRO A 105 -0.18 29.50 4.91
N ASP A 106 -1.29 29.87 5.53
CA ASP A 106 -2.42 28.98 5.75
C ASP A 106 -3.09 28.60 4.42
N LEU A 107 -3.32 29.57 3.52
CA LEU A 107 -3.85 29.33 2.18
C LEU A 107 -2.91 28.43 1.35
N PHE A 108 -1.59 28.68 1.42
CA PHE A 108 -0.59 27.85 0.75
C PHE A 108 -0.62 26.40 1.26
N SER A 109 -0.64 26.24 2.59
CA SER A 109 -0.67 24.93 3.23
C SER A 109 -1.93 24.14 2.89
N LEU A 110 -3.11 24.79 2.87
CA LEU A 110 -4.37 24.19 2.46
C LEU A 110 -4.34 23.76 0.98
N ALA A 111 -3.81 24.62 0.10
CA ALA A 111 -3.68 24.28 -1.32
C ALA A 111 -2.72 23.09 -1.52
N LEU A 112 -1.56 23.11 -0.85
CA LEU A 112 -0.59 22.02 -0.91
C LEU A 112 -1.17 20.72 -0.36
N LEU A 113 -1.88 20.78 0.77
CA LEU A 113 -2.54 19.60 1.36
C LEU A 113 -3.54 18.96 0.38
N GLU A 114 -4.33 19.79 -0.32
CA GLU A 114 -5.29 19.28 -1.30
C GLU A 114 -4.59 18.68 -2.53
N ILE A 115 -3.49 19.26 -2.99
CA ILE A 115 -2.68 18.70 -4.07
C ILE A 115 -2.05 17.36 -3.65
N LEU A 116 -1.52 17.26 -2.41
CA LEU A 116 -0.95 16.03 -1.87
C LEU A 116 -1.98 14.90 -1.73
N ARG A 117 -3.26 15.21 -1.69
CA ARG A 117 -4.35 14.21 -1.74
C ARG A 117 -4.60 13.64 -3.14
N MET A 118 -3.88 14.10 -4.15
CA MET A 118 -3.88 13.59 -5.53
C MET A 118 -5.27 13.53 -6.20
N ASP A 119 -6.25 14.27 -5.69
CA ASP A 119 -7.67 14.22 -6.08
C ASP A 119 -8.33 12.83 -5.89
N ILE A 120 -7.77 12.02 -4.98
CA ILE A 120 -8.23 10.66 -4.66
C ILE A 120 -8.50 10.45 -3.16
N ASP A 121 -8.66 11.53 -2.42
CA ASP A 121 -8.98 11.56 -0.98
C ASP A 121 -8.01 10.73 -0.11
N LEU A 122 -6.70 10.85 -0.38
CA LEU A 122 -5.67 10.26 0.47
C LEU A 122 -5.82 10.74 1.91
N PHE A 123 -5.55 9.85 2.88
CA PHE A 123 -5.65 10.14 4.31
C PHE A 123 -4.47 11.01 4.79
N ILE A 124 -4.39 12.23 4.27
CA ILE A 124 -3.41 13.28 4.59
C ILE A 124 -4.20 14.48 5.09
N HIS A 125 -3.98 14.93 6.34
CA HIS A 125 -4.87 15.93 6.96
C HIS A 125 -4.13 17.04 7.70
N LYS A 126 -2.88 16.83 8.11
CA LYS A 126 -2.22 17.71 9.07
C LYS A 126 -1.16 18.56 8.44
N PHE A 127 -1.13 19.81 8.88
CA PHE A 127 0.00 20.71 8.73
C PHE A 127 0.16 21.55 10.00
N TYR A 128 1.34 22.12 10.17
CA TYR A 128 1.68 23.05 11.22
C TYR A 128 2.47 24.21 10.63
N ILE A 129 2.23 25.41 11.12
CA ILE A 129 2.91 26.63 10.67
C ILE A 129 3.50 27.33 11.89
N SER A 130 4.78 27.69 11.80
CA SER A 130 5.43 28.63 12.73
C SER A 130 6.08 29.78 11.96
N VAL A 131 6.32 30.89 12.61
CA VAL A 131 6.91 32.07 12.03
C VAL A 131 8.09 32.53 12.88
N ASP A 132 9.19 32.82 12.24
CA ASP A 132 10.37 33.47 12.82
C ASP A 132 10.89 34.54 11.86
N ASN A 133 10.89 35.81 12.31
CA ASN A 133 11.42 36.96 11.54
C ASN A 133 10.92 37.05 10.09
N GLU A 134 9.62 36.93 9.86
CA GLU A 134 8.95 36.93 8.55
C GLU A 134 9.25 35.70 7.65
N GLU A 135 10.04 34.74 8.07
CA GLU A 135 10.19 33.43 7.45
C GLU A 135 9.21 32.44 8.11
N TYR A 136 8.40 31.80 7.29
CA TYR A 136 7.46 30.77 7.78
C TYR A 136 8.08 29.41 7.65
N THR A 137 7.98 28.60 8.70
CA THR A 137 8.26 27.16 8.65
C THR A 137 6.94 26.42 8.55
N ILE A 138 6.76 25.66 7.48
CA ILE A 138 5.58 24.81 7.26
C ILE A 138 6.03 23.35 7.40
N ALA A 139 5.34 22.61 8.26
CA ALA A 139 5.42 21.15 8.32
C ALA A 139 4.10 20.59 7.79
N ILE A 140 4.15 19.68 6.84
CA ILE A 140 2.97 19.11 6.21
C ILE A 140 3.12 17.60 6.06
N GLU A 141 2.04 16.87 6.35
CA GLU A 141 1.96 15.42 6.19
C GLU A 141 2.16 15.02 4.72
N TYR A 142 2.91 13.96 4.47
CA TYR A 142 3.21 13.46 3.14
C TYR A 142 3.25 11.92 3.12
N LEU A 143 3.30 11.33 1.92
CA LEU A 143 3.49 9.90 1.69
C LEU A 143 4.83 9.61 0.98
N ASP A 144 5.03 10.17 -0.20
CA ASP A 144 6.23 10.01 -1.01
C ASP A 144 7.03 11.31 -1.03
N GLU A 145 8.35 11.23 -0.80
CA GLU A 145 9.22 12.41 -0.68
C GLU A 145 9.32 13.20 -1.98
N LEU A 146 9.54 12.52 -3.11
CA LEU A 146 9.69 13.17 -4.42
C LEU A 146 8.39 13.83 -4.87
N VAL A 147 7.30 13.11 -4.72
CA VAL A 147 5.95 13.62 -5.05
C VAL A 147 5.58 14.82 -4.18
N ALA A 148 5.94 14.81 -2.89
CA ALA A 148 5.67 15.91 -1.98
C ALA A 148 6.52 17.17 -2.30
N GLU A 149 7.77 16.97 -2.67
CA GLU A 149 8.64 18.06 -3.11
C GLU A 149 8.12 18.69 -4.41
N ASP A 150 7.77 17.89 -5.42
CA ASP A 150 7.23 18.37 -6.69
C ASP A 150 5.88 19.09 -6.50
N ALA A 151 5.00 18.58 -5.63
CA ALA A 151 3.74 19.22 -5.28
C ALA A 151 3.98 20.60 -4.63
N THR A 152 4.99 20.72 -3.77
CA THR A 152 5.35 21.98 -3.13
C THR A 152 5.79 23.02 -4.14
N TYR A 153 6.65 22.66 -5.08
CA TYR A 153 7.06 23.54 -6.16
C TYR A 153 5.92 23.87 -7.14
N LEU A 154 5.03 22.90 -7.41
CA LEU A 154 3.83 23.16 -8.22
C LEU A 154 2.99 24.29 -7.61
N VAL A 155 2.71 24.21 -6.30
CA VAL A 155 1.89 25.21 -5.60
C VAL A 155 2.62 26.57 -5.56
N ALA A 156 3.93 26.58 -5.31
CA ALA A 156 4.72 27.83 -5.33
C ALA A 156 4.70 28.51 -6.71
N ASP A 157 4.95 27.77 -7.77
CA ASP A 157 4.90 28.26 -9.15
C ASP A 157 3.47 28.72 -9.53
N TRP A 158 2.44 28.04 -9.02
CA TRP A 158 1.05 28.43 -9.26
C TRP A 158 0.68 29.74 -8.59
N PHE A 159 1.10 29.96 -7.34
CA PHE A 159 0.92 31.24 -6.64
C PHE A 159 1.62 32.38 -7.40
N ASP A 160 2.86 32.15 -7.84
CA ASP A 160 3.58 33.11 -8.69
C ASP A 160 2.84 33.48 -9.97
N ALA A 161 2.24 32.47 -10.65
CA ALA A 161 1.50 32.68 -11.88
C ALA A 161 0.17 33.43 -11.66
N LEU A 162 -0.47 33.23 -10.52
CA LEU A 162 -1.70 33.95 -10.17
C LEU A 162 -1.44 35.45 -9.93
N ILE A 163 -0.27 35.78 -9.40
CA ILE A 163 0.14 37.17 -9.13
C ILE A 163 0.69 37.84 -10.41
N ASN A 164 1.39 37.06 -11.24
CA ASN A 164 1.93 37.53 -12.51
C ASN A 164 1.34 36.76 -13.69
N PRO A 165 0.12 37.10 -14.15
CA PRO A 165 -0.59 36.38 -15.18
C PRO A 165 0.06 36.42 -16.58
N LYS A 166 1.15 37.21 -16.75
CA LYS A 166 1.94 37.22 -17.99
C LYS A 166 2.76 35.96 -18.21
N VAL A 167 2.94 35.15 -17.15
CA VAL A 167 3.66 33.88 -17.22
C VAL A 167 2.67 32.73 -17.51
N PRO A 168 2.75 32.08 -18.68
CA PRO A 168 1.92 30.92 -18.95
C PRO A 168 2.17 29.82 -17.94
N PHE A 169 1.11 29.29 -17.33
CA PHE A 169 1.21 28.23 -16.34
C PHE A 169 0.19 27.11 -16.64
N ASN A 170 0.70 25.93 -16.91
CA ASN A 170 -0.14 24.75 -17.16
C ASN A 170 -0.28 23.93 -15.87
N PHE A 171 -1.20 24.36 -15.01
CA PHE A 171 -1.50 23.66 -13.75
C PHE A 171 -1.92 22.21 -14.01
N ASP A 172 -2.90 21.98 -14.92
CA ASP A 172 -3.47 20.64 -15.13
C ASP A 172 -2.45 19.64 -15.64
N GLY A 173 -1.61 20.06 -16.59
CA GLY A 173 -0.56 19.20 -17.12
C GLY A 173 0.51 18.83 -16.07
N LYS A 174 0.91 19.79 -15.24
CA LYS A 174 1.88 19.56 -14.18
C LYS A 174 1.29 18.69 -13.06
N PHE A 175 0.05 18.98 -12.64
CA PHE A 175 -0.61 18.19 -11.60
C PHE A 175 -0.85 16.74 -12.05
N LYS A 176 -1.29 16.54 -13.31
CA LYS A 176 -1.46 15.20 -13.88
C LYS A 176 -0.14 14.40 -13.84
N ARG A 177 1.00 15.03 -14.13
CA ARG A 177 2.30 14.38 -14.04
C ARG A 177 2.60 13.92 -12.62
N ILE A 178 2.37 14.77 -11.62
CA ILE A 178 2.56 14.42 -10.20
C ILE A 178 1.65 13.24 -9.80
N GLN A 179 0.40 13.20 -10.29
CA GLN A 179 -0.49 12.06 -10.07
C GLN A 179 0.05 10.77 -10.71
N GLU A 180 0.60 10.84 -11.92
CA GLU A 180 1.22 9.71 -12.61
C GLU A 180 2.48 9.22 -11.89
N ASP A 181 3.27 10.12 -11.31
CA ASP A 181 4.46 9.79 -10.54
C ASP A 181 4.08 9.18 -9.18
N PHE A 182 3.03 9.68 -8.53
CA PHE A 182 2.46 9.05 -7.33
C PHE A 182 1.96 7.62 -7.62
N ASP A 183 1.23 7.40 -8.71
CA ASP A 183 0.74 6.06 -9.07
C ASP A 183 1.86 5.04 -9.32
N LYS A 184 3.05 5.51 -9.72
CA LYS A 184 4.24 4.67 -9.91
C LYS A 184 5.10 4.52 -8.65
N SER A 185 4.86 5.34 -7.63
CA SER A 185 5.61 5.30 -6.36
C SER A 185 5.30 4.02 -5.57
N ASP A 186 6.08 3.78 -4.52
CA ASP A 186 5.82 2.66 -3.61
C ASP A 186 4.48 2.79 -2.87
N PHE A 187 3.96 3.99 -2.71
CA PHE A 187 2.65 4.30 -2.12
C PHE A 187 1.51 4.25 -3.14
N GLY A 188 1.85 4.24 -4.41
CA GLY A 188 0.89 4.16 -5.51
C GLY A 188 0.19 2.80 -5.58
N GLY A 189 -0.89 2.76 -6.35
CA GLY A 189 -1.72 1.58 -6.45
C GLY A 189 -2.81 1.51 -5.37
N PRO A 190 -4.05 1.25 -5.79
CA PRO A 190 -5.21 1.38 -4.92
C PRO A 190 -5.24 0.34 -3.80
N THR A 191 -4.75 -0.88 -4.05
CA THR A 191 -4.68 -1.94 -3.02
C THR A 191 -3.64 -1.60 -1.94
N ILE A 192 -2.44 -1.15 -2.33
CA ILE A 192 -1.35 -0.83 -1.39
C ILE A 192 -1.82 0.25 -0.43
N TYR A 193 -2.26 1.38 -0.98
CA TYR A 193 -2.66 2.50 -0.16
C TYR A 193 -3.89 2.20 0.72
N SER A 194 -4.86 1.43 0.24
CA SER A 194 -6.03 1.07 1.05
C SER A 194 -5.66 0.26 2.31
N LEU A 195 -4.61 -0.56 2.24
CA LEU A 195 -4.07 -1.28 3.41
C LEU A 195 -3.33 -0.35 4.38
N ILE A 196 -2.56 0.61 3.85
CA ILE A 196 -1.92 1.66 4.67
C ILE A 196 -2.99 2.44 5.42
N GLU A 197 -3.99 2.94 4.70
CA GLU A 197 -5.09 3.71 5.24
C GLU A 197 -5.89 2.93 6.29
N ALA A 198 -6.16 1.64 6.04
CA ALA A 198 -6.87 0.78 6.99
C ALA A 198 -6.10 0.59 8.30
N GLY A 199 -4.77 0.53 8.25
CA GLY A 199 -3.89 0.53 9.42
C GLY A 199 -3.96 1.86 10.17
N LEU A 200 -3.74 2.97 9.46
CA LEU A 200 -3.74 4.32 10.05
C LEU A 200 -5.08 4.66 10.73
N LYS A 201 -6.21 4.37 10.09
CA LYS A 201 -7.56 4.59 10.65
C LYS A 201 -7.83 3.78 11.94
N ARG A 202 -7.11 2.68 12.14
CA ARG A 202 -7.20 1.82 13.34
C ARG A 202 -6.10 2.08 14.36
N ASN A 203 -5.33 3.15 14.19
CA ASN A 203 -4.15 3.46 15.02
C ASN A 203 -3.12 2.31 15.10
N ILE A 204 -3.05 1.49 14.06
CA ILE A 204 -1.99 0.50 13.89
C ILE A 204 -0.77 1.23 13.32
N PRO A 205 0.42 1.09 13.90
CA PRO A 205 1.64 1.66 13.34
C PRO A 205 1.89 1.13 11.92
N VAL A 206 2.18 2.02 10.98
CA VAL A 206 2.52 1.68 9.60
C VAL A 206 3.82 2.37 9.24
N ASN A 207 4.82 1.60 8.85
CA ASN A 207 6.14 2.10 8.46
C ASN A 207 6.50 1.59 7.07
N PHE A 208 7.06 2.46 6.24
CA PHE A 208 7.63 2.06 4.96
C PHE A 208 9.06 1.57 5.13
N LEU A 209 9.42 0.48 4.44
CA LEU A 209 10.74 -0.13 4.42
C LEU A 209 11.36 0.09 3.03
N PRO A 210 12.12 1.18 2.82
CA PRO A 210 12.48 1.63 1.47
C PRO A 210 13.41 0.68 0.73
N ILE A 211 14.30 -0.04 1.42
CA ILE A 211 15.22 -0.99 0.78
C ILE A 211 14.46 -2.19 0.19
N GLU A 212 13.42 -2.66 0.88
CA GLU A 212 12.63 -3.81 0.46
C GLU A 212 11.42 -3.42 -0.39
N GLY A 213 11.07 -2.14 -0.47
CA GLY A 213 9.84 -1.67 -1.11
C GLY A 213 8.57 -2.27 -0.47
N GLN A 214 8.60 -2.47 0.86
CA GLN A 214 7.53 -3.09 1.63
C GLN A 214 7.01 -2.18 2.74
N PHE A 215 5.86 -2.53 3.28
CA PHE A 215 5.29 -1.88 4.45
C PHE A 215 5.31 -2.83 5.65
N GLN A 216 5.48 -2.26 6.82
CA GLN A 216 5.37 -2.96 8.10
C GLN A 216 4.20 -2.39 8.88
N TRP A 217 3.28 -3.24 9.27
CA TRP A 217 2.21 -2.95 10.24
C TRP A 217 2.62 -3.54 11.59
N GLY A 218 2.49 -2.72 12.65
CA GLY A 218 2.88 -3.11 14.01
C GLY A 218 4.39 -3.15 14.26
N TYR A 219 4.77 -3.53 15.49
CA TYR A 219 6.14 -3.52 15.97
C TYR A 219 6.60 -4.88 16.52
N GLY A 220 7.89 -5.18 16.32
CA GLY A 220 8.56 -6.32 16.92
C GLY A 220 7.89 -7.65 16.59
N LYS A 221 7.67 -8.51 17.59
CA LYS A 221 7.03 -9.83 17.44
C LYS A 221 5.58 -9.77 16.91
N LYS A 222 4.98 -8.60 16.94
CA LYS A 222 3.61 -8.37 16.46
C LYS A 222 3.56 -7.74 15.07
N SER A 223 4.70 -7.48 14.47
CA SER A 223 4.74 -6.91 13.11
C SER A 223 4.32 -7.90 12.04
N ILE A 224 3.76 -7.35 10.97
CA ILE A 224 3.53 -8.02 9.68
C ILE A 224 4.13 -7.14 8.61
N ARG A 225 4.76 -7.75 7.61
CA ARG A 225 5.38 -7.03 6.50
C ARG A 225 4.88 -7.57 5.17
N GLY A 226 4.83 -6.70 4.20
CA GLY A 226 4.47 -7.11 2.86
C GLY A 226 4.23 -5.95 1.92
N ARG A 227 3.85 -6.30 0.70
CA ARG A 227 3.43 -5.35 -0.32
C ARG A 227 2.12 -5.81 -0.92
N SER A 228 1.15 -4.89 -1.04
CA SER A 228 -0.21 -5.27 -1.43
C SER A 228 -0.78 -6.31 -0.45
N THR A 229 -1.44 -7.33 -0.93
CA THR A 229 -2.03 -8.42 -0.12
C THR A 229 -1.12 -9.65 0.00
N VAL A 230 0.17 -9.53 -0.35
CA VAL A 230 1.18 -10.58 -0.13
C VAL A 230 1.98 -10.22 1.12
N LEU A 231 1.91 -11.07 2.13
CA LEU A 231 2.41 -10.79 3.47
C LEU A 231 3.46 -11.84 3.90
N ASP A 232 4.36 -11.47 4.80
CA ASP A 232 5.44 -12.33 5.31
C ASP A 232 4.94 -13.52 6.17
N VAL A 233 3.66 -13.55 6.48
CA VAL A 233 2.98 -14.68 7.14
C VAL A 233 2.42 -15.70 6.14
N ASP A 234 2.36 -15.37 4.86
CA ASP A 234 1.88 -16.27 3.82
C ASP A 234 2.89 -17.39 3.55
N GLY A 235 2.38 -18.59 3.27
CA GLY A 235 3.21 -19.74 2.91
C GLY A 235 3.81 -19.56 1.51
N ILE A 236 5.14 -19.44 1.42
CA ILE A 236 5.83 -19.28 0.13
C ILE A 236 5.45 -20.37 -0.86
N LYS A 237 5.44 -21.63 -0.42
CA LYS A 237 5.09 -22.77 -1.29
C LYS A 237 3.61 -22.80 -1.66
N ASP A 238 2.72 -22.40 -0.77
CA ASP A 238 1.30 -22.28 -1.06
C ASP A 238 1.04 -21.16 -2.06
N THR A 239 1.71 -20.00 -1.89
CA THR A 239 1.65 -18.88 -2.82
C THR A 239 2.18 -19.26 -4.21
N GLU A 240 3.34 -19.93 -4.27
CA GLU A 240 3.93 -20.44 -5.51
C GLU A 240 3.00 -21.42 -6.20
N PHE A 241 2.44 -22.38 -5.44
CA PHE A 241 1.53 -23.40 -5.96
C PHE A 241 0.30 -22.81 -6.66
N THR A 242 -0.26 -21.70 -6.15
CA THR A 242 -1.40 -21.03 -6.80
C THR A 242 -1.07 -20.48 -8.20
N THR A 243 0.21 -20.33 -8.55
CA THR A 243 0.62 -19.87 -9.89
C THR A 243 0.63 -21.01 -10.92
N PHE A 244 0.70 -22.26 -10.49
CA PHE A 244 0.65 -23.44 -11.36
C PHE A 244 -0.80 -23.84 -11.63
N LYS A 245 -1.40 -23.27 -12.67
CA LYS A 245 -2.84 -23.41 -12.97
C LYS A 245 -3.28 -24.86 -13.18
N ASP A 246 -2.45 -25.67 -13.81
CA ASP A 246 -2.68 -27.09 -14.06
C ASP A 246 -2.67 -27.90 -12.76
N SER A 247 -1.60 -27.80 -11.97
CA SER A 247 -1.45 -28.51 -10.71
C SER A 247 -2.50 -28.11 -9.68
N CYS A 248 -2.83 -26.80 -9.59
CA CYS A 248 -3.93 -26.33 -8.77
C CYS A 248 -5.27 -26.91 -9.17
N LYS A 249 -5.53 -26.98 -10.46
CA LYS A 249 -6.75 -27.57 -11.01
C LYS A 249 -6.87 -29.06 -10.67
N GLU A 250 -5.79 -29.81 -10.87
CA GLU A 250 -5.75 -31.25 -10.51
C GLU A 250 -5.98 -31.46 -9.02
N PHE A 251 -5.38 -30.64 -8.17
CA PHE A 251 -5.59 -30.67 -6.73
C PHE A 251 -7.05 -30.40 -6.36
N LEU A 252 -7.65 -29.35 -6.91
CA LEU A 252 -9.04 -29.00 -6.65
C LEU A 252 -9.99 -30.10 -7.11
N LEU A 253 -9.73 -30.70 -8.27
CA LEU A 253 -10.50 -31.82 -8.79
C LEU A 253 -10.38 -33.07 -7.89
N ALA A 254 -9.18 -33.39 -7.41
CA ALA A 254 -8.94 -34.48 -6.47
C ALA A 254 -9.65 -34.24 -5.12
N CYS A 255 -9.84 -32.99 -4.70
CA CYS A 255 -10.64 -32.63 -3.53
C CYS A 255 -12.16 -32.62 -3.79
N GLY A 256 -12.60 -32.86 -5.03
CA GLY A 256 -14.01 -32.88 -5.40
C GLY A 256 -14.63 -31.53 -5.67
N PHE A 257 -13.82 -30.48 -5.86
CA PHE A 257 -14.29 -29.14 -6.24
C PHE A 257 -14.51 -29.03 -7.75
N PRO A 258 -15.49 -28.22 -8.19
CA PRO A 258 -15.87 -28.13 -9.59
C PRO A 258 -14.86 -27.34 -10.41
N THR A 259 -13.98 -28.03 -11.12
CA THR A 259 -13.07 -27.45 -12.11
C THR A 259 -13.42 -27.95 -13.52
N PRO A 260 -13.19 -27.16 -14.60
CA PRO A 260 -13.40 -27.64 -15.97
C PRO A 260 -12.53 -28.86 -16.23
N GLN A 261 -13.09 -29.90 -16.88
CA GLN A 261 -12.29 -31.06 -17.30
C GLN A 261 -11.32 -30.66 -18.42
N GLY A 262 -10.13 -31.24 -18.46
CA GLY A 262 -9.12 -30.93 -19.46
C GLY A 262 -7.74 -31.37 -19.04
N ALA A 263 -6.76 -31.19 -19.93
CA ALA A 263 -5.37 -31.56 -19.70
C ALA A 263 -4.39 -30.50 -20.20
N THR A 264 -3.16 -30.57 -19.69
CA THR A 264 -2.03 -29.80 -20.22
C THR A 264 -1.38 -30.58 -21.33
N VAL A 265 -1.16 -29.93 -22.46
CA VAL A 265 -0.59 -30.50 -23.69
C VAL A 265 0.63 -29.68 -24.12
N TYR A 266 1.55 -30.31 -24.88
CA TYR A 266 2.82 -29.68 -25.23
C TYR A 266 3.05 -29.54 -26.74
N ASP A 267 2.13 -30.06 -27.55
CA ASP A 267 2.14 -29.95 -29.01
C ASP A 267 0.72 -29.77 -29.56
N GLU A 268 0.66 -29.39 -30.84
CA GLU A 268 -0.59 -29.05 -31.53
C GLU A 268 -1.49 -30.30 -31.77
N GLU A 269 -0.89 -31.46 -32.03
CA GLU A 269 -1.61 -32.71 -32.31
C GLU A 269 -2.34 -33.21 -31.04
N THR A 270 -1.63 -33.24 -29.92
CA THR A 270 -2.24 -33.61 -28.61
C THR A 270 -3.29 -32.59 -28.15
N ALA A 271 -3.13 -31.29 -28.51
CA ALA A 271 -4.17 -30.31 -28.23
C ALA A 271 -5.47 -30.59 -29.00
N GLU A 272 -5.36 -30.98 -30.27
CA GLU A 272 -6.51 -31.35 -31.10
C GLU A 272 -7.19 -32.63 -30.58
N GLU A 273 -6.39 -33.67 -30.26
CA GLU A 273 -6.90 -34.94 -29.71
C GLU A 273 -7.64 -34.71 -28.40
N GLU A 274 -7.10 -33.90 -27.51
CA GLU A 274 -7.74 -33.60 -26.22
C GLU A 274 -9.03 -32.80 -26.41
N ALA A 275 -9.05 -31.82 -27.33
CA ALA A 275 -10.27 -31.09 -27.65
C ALA A 275 -11.39 -31.99 -28.22
N LEU A 276 -11.04 -32.94 -29.09
CA LEU A 276 -11.97 -33.93 -29.61
C LEU A 276 -12.49 -34.86 -28.50
N ARG A 277 -11.61 -35.27 -27.59
CA ARG A 277 -11.98 -36.11 -26.43
C ARG A 277 -12.95 -35.40 -25.48
N LEU A 278 -12.73 -34.10 -25.21
CA LEU A 278 -13.58 -33.29 -24.34
C LEU A 278 -14.94 -32.94 -24.97
N GLY A 279 -14.97 -32.85 -26.30
CA GLY A 279 -16.11 -32.32 -27.04
C GLY A 279 -16.17 -30.77 -27.01
N PHE A 280 -16.58 -30.23 -28.14
CA PHE A 280 -16.70 -28.75 -28.29
C PHE A 280 -17.94 -28.17 -27.60
N PRO A 281 -17.89 -26.91 -27.13
CA PRO A 281 -16.78 -25.99 -27.22
C PRO A 281 -15.70 -26.19 -26.15
N VAL A 282 -14.44 -25.86 -26.50
CA VAL A 282 -13.29 -25.90 -25.59
C VAL A 282 -12.64 -24.54 -25.45
N VAL A 283 -11.76 -24.44 -24.44
CA VAL A 283 -10.91 -23.28 -24.14
C VAL A 283 -9.46 -23.72 -24.23
N LEU A 284 -8.61 -22.89 -24.87
CA LEU A 284 -7.16 -23.03 -24.84
C LEU A 284 -6.55 -21.85 -24.09
N LYS A 285 -5.64 -22.14 -23.16
CA LYS A 285 -4.93 -21.13 -22.38
C LYS A 285 -3.49 -21.58 -22.06
N PRO A 286 -2.49 -20.67 -21.98
CA PRO A 286 -1.16 -21.03 -21.52
C PRO A 286 -1.20 -21.43 -20.03
N VAL A 287 -0.35 -22.39 -19.63
CA VAL A 287 -0.17 -22.75 -18.20
C VAL A 287 0.30 -21.52 -17.40
N ALA A 288 1.31 -20.84 -17.89
CA ALA A 288 1.77 -19.56 -17.33
C ALA A 288 1.19 -18.37 -18.12
N GLY A 289 0.61 -17.41 -17.42
CA GLY A 289 0.06 -16.20 -18.04
C GLY A 289 -0.80 -15.40 -17.08
N HIS A 290 -0.91 -14.08 -17.33
CA HIS A 290 -1.63 -13.16 -16.47
C HIS A 290 -2.70 -12.39 -17.26
N LYS A 291 -3.74 -11.92 -16.57
CA LYS A 291 -4.78 -11.02 -17.10
C LYS A 291 -5.49 -11.52 -18.36
N GLY A 292 -5.60 -12.86 -18.54
CA GLY A 292 -6.28 -13.46 -19.70
C GLY A 292 -5.48 -13.43 -21.00
N GLN A 293 -4.20 -13.12 -20.98
CA GLN A 293 -3.34 -13.14 -22.16
C GLN A 293 -3.22 -14.57 -22.73
N GLY A 294 -3.36 -14.73 -24.04
CA GLY A 294 -3.28 -16.01 -24.73
C GLY A 294 -4.48 -16.94 -24.50
N VAL A 295 -5.55 -16.50 -23.82
CA VAL A 295 -6.75 -17.30 -23.59
C VAL A 295 -7.68 -17.21 -24.80
N THR A 296 -7.99 -18.35 -25.45
CA THR A 296 -8.99 -18.47 -26.51
C THR A 296 -10.15 -19.34 -26.05
N THR A 297 -11.36 -18.78 -26.02
CA THR A 297 -12.59 -19.44 -25.56
C THR A 297 -13.57 -19.65 -26.72
N GLY A 298 -14.52 -20.58 -26.58
CA GLY A 298 -15.56 -20.82 -27.57
C GLY A 298 -15.02 -21.45 -28.85
N ILE A 299 -14.01 -22.28 -28.74
CA ILE A 299 -13.43 -23.03 -29.85
C ILE A 299 -14.38 -24.15 -30.21
N MET A 300 -14.83 -24.21 -31.47
CA MET A 300 -15.86 -25.12 -31.96
C MET A 300 -15.34 -26.18 -32.94
N THR A 301 -14.09 -26.06 -33.41
CA THR A 301 -13.51 -26.94 -34.41
C THR A 301 -12.03 -27.21 -34.12
N ALA A 302 -11.53 -28.36 -34.58
CA ALA A 302 -10.12 -28.75 -34.51
C ALA A 302 -9.19 -27.71 -35.21
N GLU A 303 -9.64 -27.12 -36.31
CA GLU A 303 -8.89 -26.08 -37.00
C GLU A 303 -8.70 -24.86 -36.11
N GLN A 304 -9.73 -24.44 -35.36
CA GLN A 304 -9.63 -23.34 -34.41
C GLN A 304 -8.70 -23.68 -33.23
N VAL A 305 -8.62 -24.96 -32.80
CA VAL A 305 -7.66 -25.41 -31.80
C VAL A 305 -6.23 -25.16 -32.26
N ARG A 306 -5.90 -25.57 -33.52
CA ARG A 306 -4.56 -25.33 -34.08
C ARG A 306 -4.21 -23.85 -34.15
N TYR A 307 -5.12 -23.01 -34.62
CA TYR A 307 -4.89 -21.56 -34.65
C TYR A 307 -4.65 -20.98 -33.24
N ALA A 308 -5.44 -21.42 -32.24
CA ALA A 308 -5.29 -20.95 -30.87
C ALA A 308 -3.95 -21.40 -30.26
N TYR A 309 -3.56 -22.65 -30.51
CA TYR A 309 -2.27 -23.19 -30.08
C TYR A 309 -1.10 -22.40 -30.69
N GLN A 310 -1.12 -22.20 -32.01
CA GLN A 310 -0.10 -21.44 -32.73
C GLN A 310 0.00 -19.98 -32.23
N ALA A 311 -1.14 -19.36 -31.93
CA ALA A 311 -1.17 -18.00 -31.36
C ALA A 311 -0.48 -17.95 -29.97
N ILE A 312 -0.70 -18.95 -29.13
CA ILE A 312 -0.01 -19.06 -27.83
C ILE A 312 1.49 -19.25 -28.04
N MET A 313 1.91 -20.12 -28.95
CA MET A 313 3.34 -20.36 -29.27
C MET A 313 4.02 -19.11 -29.81
N LEU A 314 3.35 -18.37 -30.71
CA LEU A 314 3.89 -17.11 -31.23
C LEU A 314 4.06 -16.07 -30.13
N HIS A 315 3.11 -15.99 -29.21
CA HIS A 315 3.21 -15.08 -28.05
C HIS A 315 4.45 -15.42 -27.18
N HIS A 316 4.66 -16.71 -26.88
CA HIS A 316 5.86 -17.15 -26.14
C HIS A 316 7.17 -16.80 -26.85
N GLN A 317 7.23 -17.05 -28.17
CA GLN A 317 8.42 -16.72 -28.97
C GLN A 317 8.71 -15.20 -29.00
N THR A 318 7.67 -14.36 -29.05
CA THR A 318 7.83 -12.91 -29.10
C THR A 318 8.17 -12.29 -27.76
N THR A 319 7.71 -12.88 -26.65
CA THR A 319 7.97 -12.39 -25.30
C THR A 319 9.22 -12.98 -24.66
N GLY A 320 9.78 -14.07 -25.25
CA GLY A 320 10.93 -14.80 -24.68
C GLY A 320 10.58 -15.52 -23.37
N SER A 321 9.29 -15.72 -23.07
CA SER A 321 8.86 -16.45 -21.87
C SER A 321 9.09 -17.95 -22.03
N GLU A 322 9.33 -18.67 -20.92
CA GLU A 322 9.48 -20.11 -20.92
C GLU A 322 8.13 -20.78 -21.25
N PHE A 323 8.13 -21.73 -22.17
CA PHE A 323 6.95 -22.50 -22.52
C PHE A 323 6.71 -23.61 -21.50
N GLN A 324 5.60 -23.56 -20.78
CA GLN A 324 5.23 -24.52 -19.74
C GLN A 324 4.05 -25.43 -20.16
N GLY A 325 3.57 -25.33 -21.41
CA GLY A 325 2.44 -26.09 -21.94
C GLY A 325 1.20 -25.23 -22.16
N VAL A 326 0.21 -25.84 -22.78
CA VAL A 326 -1.12 -25.29 -23.08
C VAL A 326 -2.18 -26.13 -22.39
N ILE A 327 -3.08 -25.51 -21.64
CA ILE A 327 -4.24 -26.18 -21.06
C ILE A 327 -5.36 -26.18 -22.10
N VAL A 328 -5.89 -27.37 -22.42
CA VAL A 328 -7.12 -27.58 -23.19
C VAL A 328 -8.20 -28.00 -22.20
N GLU A 329 -9.31 -27.28 -22.12
CA GLU A 329 -10.36 -27.57 -21.14
C GLU A 329 -11.76 -27.33 -21.70
N GLN A 330 -12.76 -28.03 -21.12
CA GLN A 330 -14.17 -27.76 -21.44
C GLN A 330 -14.54 -26.35 -21.13
N MET A 331 -15.36 -25.73 -21.98
CA MET A 331 -15.89 -24.39 -21.75
C MET A 331 -16.99 -24.45 -20.69
N VAL A 332 -16.80 -23.67 -19.61
CA VAL A 332 -17.85 -23.42 -18.63
C VAL A 332 -18.62 -22.17 -19.06
N PHE A 333 -19.95 -22.27 -19.06
CA PHE A 333 -20.83 -21.15 -19.36
C PHE A 333 -21.27 -20.46 -18.09
N GLY A 334 -21.28 -19.14 -18.11
CA GLY A 334 -21.72 -18.36 -16.97
C GLY A 334 -21.06 -16.99 -16.91
N LYS A 335 -21.43 -16.25 -15.90
CA LYS A 335 -20.85 -14.95 -15.57
C LYS A 335 -19.58 -15.15 -14.77
N ASP A 336 -18.66 -14.24 -14.97
CA ASP A 336 -17.39 -14.21 -14.26
C ASP A 336 -17.58 -13.65 -12.85
N HIS A 337 -17.14 -14.40 -11.82
CA HIS A 337 -17.20 -13.97 -10.44
C HIS A 337 -15.83 -14.12 -9.77
N ARG A 338 -15.51 -13.18 -8.89
CA ARG A 338 -14.39 -13.27 -7.96
C ARG A 338 -14.90 -13.44 -6.55
N LEU A 339 -14.55 -14.57 -5.93
CA LEU A 339 -14.89 -14.90 -4.55
C LEU A 339 -13.65 -14.74 -3.69
N LEU A 340 -13.73 -13.91 -2.64
CA LEU A 340 -12.59 -13.53 -1.81
C LEU A 340 -12.71 -14.11 -0.41
N ALA A 341 -11.62 -14.68 0.09
CA ALA A 341 -11.42 -15.04 1.49
C ALA A 341 -10.32 -14.18 2.12
N VAL A 342 -10.49 -13.90 3.41
CA VAL A 342 -9.50 -13.24 4.27
C VAL A 342 -9.32 -14.07 5.53
N GLY A 343 -8.09 -14.49 5.82
CA GLY A 343 -7.79 -15.34 6.96
C GLY A 343 -8.60 -16.63 6.99
N GLY A 344 -8.80 -17.26 5.83
CA GLY A 344 -9.57 -18.49 5.69
C GLY A 344 -11.09 -18.34 5.77
N LYS A 345 -11.61 -17.09 5.89
CA LYS A 345 -13.04 -16.79 5.95
C LYS A 345 -13.50 -16.05 4.71
N PHE A 346 -14.69 -16.39 4.22
CA PHE A 346 -15.31 -15.67 3.12
C PHE A 346 -15.48 -14.19 3.48
N ALA A 347 -15.05 -13.29 2.57
CA ALA A 347 -15.06 -11.86 2.77
C ALA A 347 -16.00 -11.13 1.81
N ALA A 348 -15.95 -11.45 0.52
CA ALA A 348 -16.72 -10.74 -0.50
C ALA A 348 -16.87 -11.56 -1.79
N ALA A 349 -17.90 -11.23 -2.59
CA ALA A 349 -18.08 -11.73 -3.93
C ALA A 349 -18.41 -10.61 -4.91
N LEU A 350 -17.76 -10.63 -6.07
CA LEU A 350 -18.05 -9.73 -7.20
C LEU A 350 -18.46 -10.53 -8.44
N GLU A 351 -19.47 -10.05 -9.17
CA GLU A 351 -19.71 -10.36 -10.57
C GLU A 351 -18.89 -9.36 -11.41
N ARG A 352 -18.12 -9.85 -12.38
CA ARG A 352 -17.34 -9.02 -13.31
C ARG A 352 -17.97 -9.11 -14.69
N GLU A 353 -18.16 -7.97 -15.32
CA GLU A 353 -18.73 -7.88 -16.67
C GLU A 353 -17.71 -7.22 -17.62
N PRO A 354 -17.50 -7.78 -18.83
CA PRO A 354 -16.63 -7.15 -19.82
C PRO A 354 -17.09 -5.74 -20.18
N ALA A 355 -16.16 -4.89 -20.64
CA ALA A 355 -16.48 -3.56 -21.14
C ALA A 355 -17.49 -3.64 -22.30
N TYR A 356 -18.51 -2.79 -22.27
CA TYR A 356 -19.55 -2.71 -23.28
C TYR A 356 -20.01 -1.26 -23.51
N VAL A 357 -20.72 -1.05 -24.60
CA VAL A 357 -21.50 0.15 -24.86
C VAL A 357 -22.95 -0.22 -25.16
N ILE A 358 -23.87 0.71 -24.91
CA ILE A 358 -25.27 0.57 -25.26
C ILE A 358 -25.55 1.41 -26.53
N GLY A 359 -26.09 0.81 -27.57
CA GLY A 359 -26.51 1.49 -28.80
C GLY A 359 -27.62 2.48 -28.50
N ASP A 360 -27.62 3.59 -29.23
CA ASP A 360 -28.66 4.61 -29.24
C ASP A 360 -29.29 4.80 -30.61
N GLY A 361 -28.98 3.91 -31.58
CA GLY A 361 -29.45 3.97 -32.95
C GLY A 361 -28.89 5.12 -33.77
N VAL A 362 -27.99 5.94 -33.23
CA VAL A 362 -27.46 7.18 -33.88
C VAL A 362 -25.94 7.18 -33.97
N HIS A 363 -25.25 6.90 -32.86
CA HIS A 363 -23.80 6.98 -32.76
C HIS A 363 -23.13 5.63 -33.07
N ASN A 364 -21.99 5.68 -33.74
CA ASN A 364 -21.18 4.49 -33.94
C ASN A 364 -20.44 4.07 -32.65
N ILE A 365 -19.93 2.83 -32.61
CA ILE A 365 -19.26 2.26 -31.41
C ILE A 365 -18.13 3.17 -30.93
N LYS A 366 -17.31 3.76 -31.82
CA LYS A 366 -16.23 4.67 -31.38
C LYS A 366 -16.78 5.93 -30.70
N GLN A 367 -17.88 6.47 -31.19
CA GLN A 367 -18.53 7.64 -30.59
C GLN A 367 -19.17 7.28 -29.24
N LEU A 368 -19.84 6.12 -29.18
CA LEU A 368 -20.43 5.63 -27.92
C LEU A 368 -19.38 5.42 -26.82
N VAL A 369 -18.22 4.83 -27.14
CA VAL A 369 -17.09 4.72 -26.20
C VAL A 369 -16.61 6.09 -25.73
N LYS A 370 -16.54 7.08 -26.65
CA LYS A 370 -16.14 8.43 -26.26
C LYS A 370 -17.19 9.08 -25.36
N ILE A 371 -18.46 8.97 -25.69
CA ILE A 371 -19.57 9.49 -24.85
C ILE A 371 -19.51 8.85 -23.47
N GLU A 372 -19.42 7.52 -23.37
CA GLU A 372 -19.34 6.80 -22.12
C GLU A 372 -18.13 7.25 -21.26
N ASN A 373 -16.96 7.43 -21.87
CA ASN A 373 -15.77 7.90 -21.18
C ASN A 373 -15.82 9.36 -20.73
N ASP A 374 -16.60 10.20 -21.41
CA ASP A 374 -16.66 11.65 -21.15
C ASP A 374 -17.83 12.03 -20.23
N THR A 375 -18.90 11.23 -20.21
CA THR A 375 -20.13 11.57 -19.47
C THR A 375 -20.34 10.73 -18.21
N ASN A 376 -19.75 9.55 -18.13
CA ASN A 376 -19.83 8.72 -16.94
C ASN A 376 -18.78 9.17 -15.92
N GLU A 377 -19.21 9.85 -14.86
CA GLU A 377 -18.35 10.40 -13.80
C GLU A 377 -17.55 9.35 -13.05
N ASP A 378 -18.04 8.10 -13.00
CA ASP A 378 -17.33 6.98 -12.37
C ASP A 378 -16.14 6.49 -13.22
N ARG A 379 -16.04 6.87 -14.51
CA ARG A 379 -14.95 6.51 -15.40
C ARG A 379 -13.80 7.52 -15.36
N SER A 380 -12.65 7.06 -14.90
CA SER A 380 -11.46 7.89 -14.84
C SER A 380 -10.20 7.11 -15.22
N ASN A 381 -9.13 7.83 -15.54
CA ASN A 381 -7.79 7.25 -15.60
C ASN A 381 -7.16 7.08 -14.20
N ASN A 382 -7.84 7.55 -13.17
CA ASN A 382 -7.43 7.40 -11.79
C ASN A 382 -7.57 5.93 -11.38
N SER A 383 -6.50 5.36 -10.82
CA SER A 383 -6.45 3.97 -10.37
C SER A 383 -7.46 3.63 -9.25
N ARG A 384 -8.06 4.65 -8.62
CA ARG A 384 -9.09 4.53 -7.56
C ARG A 384 -10.51 4.78 -8.05
N ALA A 385 -10.70 5.02 -9.34
CA ALA A 385 -12.05 5.12 -9.88
C ALA A 385 -12.75 3.74 -9.87
N PRO A 386 -14.07 3.69 -9.64
CA PRO A 386 -14.85 2.46 -9.75
C PRO A 386 -14.75 1.82 -11.14
N LEU A 387 -14.60 2.66 -12.17
CA LEU A 387 -14.52 2.26 -13.57
C LEU A 387 -13.29 2.88 -14.24
N ALA A 388 -12.47 2.04 -14.86
CA ALA A 388 -11.43 2.52 -15.77
C ALA A 388 -12.04 3.03 -17.08
N LYS A 389 -11.37 3.99 -17.73
CA LYS A 389 -11.76 4.40 -19.10
C LYS A 389 -11.60 3.24 -20.06
N ILE A 390 -12.57 3.12 -20.99
CA ILE A 390 -12.54 2.12 -22.05
C ILE A 390 -11.49 2.54 -23.07
N VAL A 391 -10.49 1.67 -23.30
CA VAL A 391 -9.44 1.88 -24.31
C VAL A 391 -9.75 1.08 -25.55
N ILE A 392 -9.72 1.73 -26.71
CA ILE A 392 -9.89 1.09 -28.03
C ILE A 392 -8.50 0.67 -28.52
N ASP A 393 -8.19 -0.60 -28.36
CA ASP A 393 -6.97 -1.26 -28.83
C ASP A 393 -7.29 -2.31 -29.92
N ASP A 394 -6.30 -3.11 -30.28
CA ASP A 394 -6.48 -4.15 -31.30
C ASP A 394 -7.33 -5.31 -30.80
N ASP A 395 -7.34 -5.60 -29.49
CA ASP A 395 -8.22 -6.61 -28.90
C ASP A 395 -9.69 -6.24 -29.07
N VAL A 396 -10.04 -4.97 -28.83
CA VAL A 396 -11.40 -4.45 -29.08
C VAL A 396 -11.78 -4.58 -30.55
N LYS A 397 -10.88 -4.19 -31.46
CA LYS A 397 -11.14 -4.26 -32.91
C LYS A 397 -11.35 -5.71 -33.38
N ASN A 398 -10.50 -6.63 -32.88
CA ASN A 398 -10.59 -8.04 -33.24
C ASN A 398 -11.85 -8.68 -32.65
N PHE A 399 -12.21 -8.36 -31.41
CA PHE A 399 -13.42 -8.89 -30.78
C PHE A 399 -14.71 -8.36 -31.45
N LEU A 400 -14.73 -7.11 -31.91
CA LEU A 400 -15.84 -6.58 -32.71
C LEU A 400 -16.00 -7.31 -34.06
N LYS A 401 -14.89 -7.66 -34.74
CA LYS A 401 -14.92 -8.45 -35.96
C LYS A 401 -15.59 -9.82 -35.80
N LEU A 402 -15.33 -10.48 -34.64
CA LEU A 402 -15.97 -11.76 -34.31
C LEU A 402 -17.48 -11.63 -34.14
N GLN A 403 -17.97 -10.43 -33.81
CA GLN A 403 -19.39 -10.11 -33.72
C GLN A 403 -19.95 -9.55 -35.04
N SER A 404 -19.21 -9.64 -36.15
CA SER A 404 -19.54 -9.03 -37.44
C SER A 404 -19.77 -7.50 -37.35
N LYS A 405 -19.03 -6.85 -36.48
CA LYS A 405 -19.07 -5.39 -36.21
C LYS A 405 -17.69 -4.76 -36.37
N ASP A 406 -17.66 -3.47 -36.48
CA ASP A 406 -16.46 -2.63 -36.43
C ASP A 406 -16.72 -1.32 -35.64
N LEU A 407 -15.72 -0.48 -35.51
CA LEU A 407 -15.83 0.79 -34.78
C LEU A 407 -16.78 1.80 -35.45
N LYS A 408 -17.12 1.60 -36.71
CA LYS A 408 -18.05 2.45 -37.51
C LYS A 408 -19.49 1.93 -37.45
N THR A 409 -19.70 0.71 -36.95
CA THR A 409 -21.03 0.12 -36.80
C THR A 409 -21.87 0.97 -35.85
N VAL A 410 -23.11 1.30 -36.25
CA VAL A 410 -24.12 1.94 -35.41
C VAL A 410 -25.01 0.85 -34.81
N PRO A 411 -24.92 0.54 -33.52
CA PRO A 411 -25.78 -0.44 -32.91
C PRO A 411 -27.23 0.04 -32.79
N LEU A 412 -28.19 -0.87 -32.79
CA LEU A 412 -29.59 -0.53 -32.55
C LEU A 412 -29.78 0.10 -31.16
N ASP A 413 -30.88 0.88 -31.04
CA ASP A 413 -31.24 1.47 -29.74
C ASP A 413 -31.46 0.35 -28.68
N GLY A 414 -30.79 0.46 -27.51
CA GLY A 414 -30.80 -0.53 -26.46
C GLY A 414 -29.90 -1.76 -26.71
N GLU A 415 -29.27 -1.88 -27.90
CA GLU A 415 -28.37 -3.01 -28.19
C GLU A 415 -27.09 -2.93 -27.33
N LYS A 416 -26.85 -3.94 -26.50
CA LYS A 416 -25.58 -4.08 -25.75
C LYS A 416 -24.51 -4.70 -26.64
N VAL A 417 -23.43 -3.95 -26.89
CA VAL A 417 -22.27 -4.42 -27.66
C VAL A 417 -21.07 -4.58 -26.73
N TYR A 418 -20.65 -5.82 -26.50
CA TYR A 418 -19.43 -6.07 -25.73
C TYR A 418 -18.19 -5.72 -26.53
N LEU A 419 -17.23 -5.07 -25.88
CA LEU A 419 -15.99 -4.59 -26.50
C LEU A 419 -14.82 -5.54 -26.24
N ARG A 420 -14.93 -6.41 -25.23
CA ARG A 420 -13.93 -7.41 -24.88
C ARG A 420 -14.60 -8.71 -24.49
N ARG A 421 -13.84 -9.80 -24.64
CA ARG A 421 -14.31 -11.13 -24.25
C ARG A 421 -14.14 -11.36 -22.72
N VAL A 422 -13.04 -10.85 -22.14
CA VAL A 422 -12.68 -11.06 -20.75
C VAL A 422 -13.11 -9.87 -19.90
N ALA A 423 -13.68 -10.14 -18.73
CA ALA A 423 -14.14 -9.15 -17.77
C ALA A 423 -12.97 -8.51 -17.00
N ASN A 424 -12.11 -7.79 -17.69
CA ASN A 424 -10.98 -7.09 -17.08
C ASN A 424 -11.39 -5.67 -16.66
N ILE A 425 -11.43 -5.41 -15.34
CA ILE A 425 -11.83 -4.12 -14.78
C ILE A 425 -10.87 -3.00 -15.21
N SER A 426 -9.56 -3.27 -15.24
CA SER A 426 -8.55 -2.28 -15.69
C SER A 426 -8.66 -1.92 -17.17
N ALA A 427 -9.42 -2.68 -17.96
CA ALA A 427 -9.68 -2.44 -19.37
C ALA A 427 -11.11 -1.91 -19.65
N GLY A 428 -11.76 -1.34 -18.64
CA GLY A 428 -13.08 -0.74 -18.72
C GLY A 428 -14.25 -1.66 -18.36
N GLY A 429 -13.98 -2.88 -17.88
CA GLY A 429 -14.99 -3.80 -17.36
C GLY A 429 -15.64 -3.29 -16.07
N LEU A 430 -16.80 -3.86 -15.73
CA LEU A 430 -17.58 -3.49 -14.55
C LEU A 430 -17.43 -4.53 -13.44
N SER A 431 -17.48 -4.06 -12.19
CA SER A 431 -17.61 -4.90 -11.00
C SER A 431 -18.94 -4.63 -10.31
N LYS A 432 -19.64 -5.70 -9.97
CA LYS A 432 -20.90 -5.64 -9.23
C LYS A 432 -20.77 -6.45 -7.95
N ASN A 433 -21.04 -5.84 -6.81
CA ASN A 433 -21.07 -6.55 -5.55
C ASN A 433 -22.27 -7.50 -5.48
N VAL A 434 -21.97 -8.79 -5.28
CA VAL A 434 -22.97 -9.88 -5.15
C VAL A 434 -22.82 -10.64 -3.82
N THR A 435 -22.13 -10.05 -2.86
CA THR A 435 -21.83 -10.67 -1.55
C THR A 435 -23.10 -11.07 -0.80
N ASP A 436 -24.16 -10.24 -0.88
CA ASP A 436 -25.40 -10.50 -0.14
C ASP A 436 -26.29 -11.58 -0.77
N ILE A 437 -26.03 -11.95 -2.05
CA ILE A 437 -26.86 -12.90 -2.78
C ILE A 437 -26.19 -14.25 -3.06
N ILE A 438 -24.89 -14.39 -2.74
CA ILE A 438 -24.16 -15.63 -2.94
C ILE A 438 -24.78 -16.79 -2.09
N HIS A 439 -24.89 -17.97 -2.68
CA HIS A 439 -25.43 -19.13 -1.98
C HIS A 439 -24.50 -19.58 -0.83
N PRO A 440 -25.05 -19.97 0.36
CA PRO A 440 -24.23 -20.42 1.50
C PRO A 440 -23.29 -21.61 1.20
N LYS A 441 -23.66 -22.54 0.32
CA LYS A 441 -22.76 -23.61 -0.11
C LYS A 441 -21.54 -23.08 -0.88
N ASN A 442 -21.69 -22.00 -1.64
CA ASN A 442 -20.58 -21.37 -2.36
C ASN A 442 -19.64 -20.66 -1.37
N VAL A 443 -20.20 -20.02 -0.35
CA VAL A 443 -19.42 -19.46 0.77
C VAL A 443 -18.61 -20.56 1.46
N LYS A 444 -19.26 -21.67 1.81
CA LYS A 444 -18.59 -22.81 2.45
C LYS A 444 -17.48 -23.40 1.57
N MET A 445 -17.70 -23.53 0.26
CA MET A 445 -16.69 -23.98 -0.70
C MET A 445 -15.45 -23.06 -0.68
N VAL A 446 -15.64 -21.72 -0.65
CA VAL A 446 -14.53 -20.78 -0.59
C VAL A 446 -13.71 -20.97 0.69
N GLU A 447 -14.38 -21.13 1.85
CA GLU A 447 -13.71 -21.37 3.13
C GLU A 447 -12.99 -22.71 3.17
N ASP A 448 -13.61 -23.76 2.60
CA ASP A 448 -13.00 -25.08 2.52
C ASP A 448 -11.73 -25.08 1.66
N ILE A 449 -11.78 -24.46 0.49
CA ILE A 449 -10.61 -24.33 -0.38
C ILE A 449 -9.52 -23.49 0.31
N ALA A 450 -9.87 -22.34 0.89
CA ALA A 450 -8.92 -21.48 1.57
C ALA A 450 -8.21 -22.19 2.75
N SER A 451 -8.86 -23.18 3.37
CA SER A 451 -8.28 -23.93 4.48
C SER A 451 -7.07 -24.82 4.10
N PHE A 452 -6.88 -25.10 2.82
CA PHE A 452 -5.71 -25.85 2.33
C PHE A 452 -4.47 -25.00 2.12
N PHE A 453 -4.62 -23.66 2.12
CA PHE A 453 -3.54 -22.74 1.78
C PHE A 453 -3.23 -21.82 2.94
N ARG A 454 -1.95 -21.65 3.25
CA ARG A 454 -1.46 -20.64 4.19
C ARG A 454 -1.31 -19.30 3.46
N VAL A 455 -2.44 -18.73 3.05
CA VAL A 455 -2.50 -17.49 2.31
C VAL A 455 -3.59 -16.60 2.95
N THR A 456 -3.20 -15.41 3.38
CA THR A 456 -4.09 -14.52 4.12
C THR A 456 -5.20 -13.96 3.24
N ALA A 457 -4.84 -13.40 2.08
CA ALA A 457 -5.79 -12.91 1.09
C ALA A 457 -5.83 -13.90 -0.09
N PHE A 458 -6.96 -14.53 -0.29
CA PHE A 458 -7.13 -15.63 -1.23
C PHE A 458 -8.36 -15.40 -2.10
N ALA A 459 -8.21 -15.39 -3.42
CA ALA A 459 -9.32 -15.22 -4.35
C ALA A 459 -9.50 -16.43 -5.26
N ILE A 460 -10.76 -16.78 -5.50
CA ILE A 460 -11.18 -17.83 -6.40
C ILE A 460 -11.97 -17.20 -7.54
N ASP A 461 -11.50 -17.35 -8.76
CA ASP A 461 -12.22 -16.91 -9.97
C ASP A 461 -13.07 -18.06 -10.48
N VAL A 462 -14.39 -17.82 -10.60
CA VAL A 462 -15.36 -18.82 -11.01
C VAL A 462 -16.24 -18.30 -12.14
N LEU A 463 -16.63 -19.22 -13.04
CA LEU A 463 -17.75 -19.00 -13.95
C LEU A 463 -18.98 -19.67 -13.36
N ALA A 464 -20.06 -18.92 -13.20
CA ALA A 464 -21.33 -19.43 -12.69
C ALA A 464 -22.50 -18.81 -13.45
N GLU A 465 -23.47 -19.63 -13.82
CA GLU A 465 -24.71 -19.16 -14.45
C GLU A 465 -25.47 -18.24 -13.48
N ASP A 466 -25.56 -18.65 -12.22
CA ASP A 466 -26.24 -17.94 -11.16
C ASP A 466 -25.55 -18.22 -9.80
N ILE A 467 -24.86 -17.22 -9.27
CA ILE A 467 -24.11 -17.34 -8.00
C ILE A 467 -25.02 -17.55 -6.77
N SER A 468 -26.31 -17.25 -6.89
CA SER A 468 -27.32 -17.49 -5.84
C SER A 468 -27.77 -18.95 -5.76
N LYS A 469 -27.34 -19.79 -6.70
CA LYS A 469 -27.53 -21.26 -6.66
C LYS A 469 -26.31 -21.96 -6.10
N PRO A 470 -26.47 -23.15 -5.49
CA PRO A 470 -25.32 -23.91 -5.00
C PRO A 470 -24.45 -24.38 -6.18
N TRP A 471 -23.14 -24.43 -5.98
CA TRP A 471 -22.17 -24.80 -7.01
C TRP A 471 -22.38 -26.23 -7.61
N ASP A 472 -23.03 -27.10 -6.87
CA ASP A 472 -23.33 -28.49 -7.26
C ASP A 472 -24.68 -28.64 -7.96
N ALA A 473 -25.38 -27.57 -8.27
CA ALA A 473 -26.73 -27.62 -8.86
C ALA A 473 -26.85 -26.92 -10.22
N GLY A 474 -25.74 -26.63 -10.91
CA GLY A 474 -25.79 -25.93 -12.20
C GLY A 474 -24.42 -25.79 -12.86
N ASN A 475 -24.36 -24.93 -13.90
CA ASN A 475 -23.11 -24.56 -14.53
C ASN A 475 -22.28 -23.73 -13.59
N PHE A 476 -21.25 -24.33 -13.02
CA PHE A 476 -20.29 -23.71 -12.13
C PHE A 476 -18.91 -24.31 -12.36
N GLY A 477 -17.87 -23.47 -12.48
CA GLY A 477 -16.51 -23.96 -12.62
C GLY A 477 -15.50 -22.99 -12.04
N ILE A 478 -14.58 -23.52 -11.23
CA ILE A 478 -13.43 -22.77 -10.71
C ILE A 478 -12.39 -22.71 -11.84
N ILE A 479 -12.03 -21.49 -12.24
CA ILE A 479 -11.12 -21.23 -13.35
C ILE A 479 -9.67 -21.09 -12.87
N GLU A 480 -9.47 -20.37 -11.76
CA GLU A 480 -8.17 -20.20 -11.11
C GLU A 480 -8.32 -19.78 -9.65
N ILE A 481 -7.26 -19.96 -8.90
CA ILE A 481 -7.11 -19.41 -7.55
C ILE A 481 -5.91 -18.45 -7.55
N ASN A 482 -6.02 -17.40 -6.74
CA ASN A 482 -5.03 -16.33 -6.69
C ASN A 482 -4.63 -16.06 -5.24
N ALA A 483 -3.35 -16.24 -4.91
CA ALA A 483 -2.77 -15.69 -3.69
C ALA A 483 -2.43 -14.21 -3.92
N GLY A 484 -2.65 -13.39 -2.91
CA GLY A 484 -2.32 -11.97 -2.98
C GLY A 484 -3.13 -11.16 -4.01
N PRO A 485 -4.47 -11.32 -4.10
CA PRO A 485 -5.29 -10.66 -5.12
C PRO A 485 -5.39 -9.15 -4.90
N GLY A 486 -5.65 -8.39 -5.98
CA GLY A 486 -6.10 -7.00 -5.87
C GLY A 486 -7.48 -6.93 -5.20
N ILE A 487 -7.62 -6.11 -4.17
CA ILE A 487 -8.83 -6.01 -3.36
C ILE A 487 -9.63 -4.72 -3.57
N PHE A 488 -9.05 -3.75 -4.27
CA PHE A 488 -9.68 -2.43 -4.42
C PHE A 488 -11.05 -2.48 -5.12
N MET A 489 -11.25 -3.40 -6.05
CA MET A 489 -12.55 -3.60 -6.72
C MET A 489 -13.71 -3.94 -5.77
N HIS A 490 -13.40 -4.50 -4.59
CA HIS A 490 -14.41 -4.73 -3.55
C HIS A 490 -14.70 -3.47 -2.73
N LEU A 491 -13.68 -2.60 -2.59
CA LEU A 491 -13.79 -1.33 -1.88
C LEU A 491 -14.51 -0.26 -2.71
N ALA A 492 -14.36 -0.31 -4.05
CA ALA A 492 -15.02 0.60 -4.99
C ALA A 492 -15.67 -0.18 -6.14
N PRO A 493 -16.74 -0.98 -5.89
CA PRO A 493 -17.46 -1.65 -6.96
C PRO A 493 -18.23 -0.63 -7.80
N ALA A 494 -18.32 -0.88 -9.12
CA ALA A 494 -19.12 -0.03 -10.00
C ALA A 494 -20.63 -0.09 -9.68
N VAL A 495 -21.09 -1.24 -9.15
CA VAL A 495 -22.48 -1.43 -8.75
C VAL A 495 -22.53 -2.12 -7.39
N GLY A 496 -23.35 -1.57 -6.48
CA GLY A 496 -23.57 -2.11 -5.15
C GLY A 496 -22.73 -1.41 -4.07
N LYS A 497 -22.79 -1.93 -2.84
CA LYS A 497 -22.13 -1.33 -1.69
C LYS A 497 -20.65 -1.72 -1.61
N PRO A 498 -19.75 -0.80 -1.22
CA PRO A 498 -18.38 -1.13 -0.86
C PRO A 498 -18.28 -2.18 0.25
N ILE A 499 -17.24 -3.03 0.18
CA ILE A 499 -16.83 -3.96 1.23
C ILE A 499 -15.44 -3.58 1.70
N ASP A 500 -15.29 -3.30 3.00
CA ASP A 500 -14.01 -2.88 3.62
C ASP A 500 -13.05 -4.09 3.81
N VAL A 501 -12.62 -4.67 2.71
CA VAL A 501 -11.66 -5.78 2.72
C VAL A 501 -10.32 -5.40 3.39
N PRO A 502 -9.74 -4.20 3.15
CA PRO A 502 -8.53 -3.78 3.88
C PRO A 502 -8.74 -3.76 5.38
N GLY A 503 -9.91 -3.29 5.84
CA GLY A 503 -10.28 -3.32 7.25
C GLY A 503 -10.42 -4.72 7.80
N MET A 504 -10.98 -5.65 7.03
CA MET A 504 -11.06 -7.06 7.42
C MET A 504 -9.68 -7.69 7.59
N LEU A 505 -8.72 -7.38 6.70
CA LEU A 505 -7.33 -7.83 6.81
C LEU A 505 -6.67 -7.30 8.09
N MET A 506 -6.80 -6.00 8.36
CA MET A 506 -6.26 -5.40 9.58
C MET A 506 -6.93 -5.99 10.84
N GLN A 507 -8.25 -6.20 10.83
CA GLN A 507 -8.97 -6.80 11.96
C GLN A 507 -8.61 -8.27 12.17
N HIS A 508 -8.32 -9.02 11.09
CA HIS A 508 -7.87 -10.39 11.19
C HIS A 508 -6.59 -10.49 12.01
N PHE A 509 -5.59 -9.66 11.73
CA PHE A 509 -4.31 -9.69 12.43
C PHE A 509 -4.35 -8.96 13.77
N TYR A 510 -5.03 -7.83 13.82
CA TYR A 510 -5.01 -6.89 14.94
C TYR A 510 -6.42 -6.64 15.48
N PRO A 511 -6.92 -7.55 16.34
CA PRO A 511 -8.24 -7.37 16.98
C PRO A 511 -8.33 -6.11 17.85
N SER A 512 -7.20 -5.64 18.39
CA SER A 512 -7.07 -4.40 19.15
C SER A 512 -5.81 -3.63 18.75
N VAL A 513 -5.68 -2.37 19.17
CA VAL A 513 -4.49 -1.54 18.94
C VAL A 513 -3.25 -2.15 19.60
N GLU A 514 -3.40 -2.74 20.78
CA GLU A 514 -2.33 -3.41 21.52
C GLU A 514 -1.83 -4.68 20.83
N SER A 515 -2.67 -5.30 19.97
CA SER A 515 -2.27 -6.46 19.16
C SER A 515 -1.19 -6.13 18.13
N ALA A 516 -1.03 -4.84 17.77
CA ALA A 516 -0.02 -4.37 16.84
C ALA A 516 1.22 -3.78 17.52
N ARG A 517 1.24 -3.74 18.86
CA ARG A 517 2.28 -3.02 19.62
C ARG A 517 2.98 -3.92 20.61
N ILE A 518 4.17 -3.52 21.01
CA ILE A 518 4.95 -4.07 22.13
C ILE A 518 5.14 -2.97 23.16
N PRO A 519 5.48 -3.29 24.43
CA PRO A 519 5.86 -2.28 25.41
C PRO A 519 7.04 -1.44 24.92
N ILE A 520 6.91 -0.11 24.95
CA ILE A 520 7.94 0.84 24.56
C ILE A 520 8.14 1.87 25.67
N ILE A 521 9.39 2.05 26.09
CA ILE A 521 9.84 3.13 26.98
C ILE A 521 10.77 4.05 26.17
N ILE A 522 10.52 5.34 26.21
CA ILE A 522 11.42 6.32 25.62
C ILE A 522 11.85 7.35 26.66
N GLY A 523 12.94 8.06 26.38
CA GLY A 523 13.35 9.17 27.19
C GLY A 523 14.57 9.87 26.61
N ASN A 524 14.94 10.98 27.21
CA ASN A 524 16.23 11.62 26.93
C ASN A 524 17.29 11.07 27.90
N ASN A 525 18.55 10.95 27.46
CA ASN A 525 19.71 10.61 28.28
C ASN A 525 19.61 9.22 28.99
N LEU A 526 18.99 8.21 28.37
CA LEU A 526 18.94 6.86 28.93
C LEU A 526 20.26 6.14 28.69
N SER A 527 20.86 5.64 29.79
CA SER A 527 22.13 4.90 29.76
C SER A 527 21.93 3.42 29.43
N LEU A 528 22.92 2.78 28.81
CA LEU A 528 22.93 1.33 28.62
C LEU A 528 22.85 0.56 29.94
N ASN A 529 23.46 1.09 30.99
CA ASN A 529 23.38 0.49 32.34
C ASN A 529 21.93 0.46 32.86
N PHE A 530 21.19 1.56 32.72
CA PHE A 530 19.75 1.59 33.04
C PHE A 530 18.97 0.54 32.23
N CYS A 531 19.20 0.48 30.91
CA CYS A 531 18.55 -0.48 30.04
C CYS A 531 18.81 -1.93 30.45
N ASN A 532 20.04 -2.26 30.86
CA ASN A 532 20.41 -3.59 31.34
C ASN A 532 19.75 -3.95 32.70
N GLN A 533 19.63 -2.99 33.61
CA GLN A 533 18.91 -3.19 34.88
C GLN A 533 17.40 -3.39 34.62
N LEU A 534 16.81 -2.59 33.74
CA LEU A 534 15.41 -2.72 33.37
C LEU A 534 15.12 -4.04 32.68
N GLN A 535 15.99 -4.51 31.76
CA GLN A 535 15.88 -5.83 31.14
C GLN A 535 15.79 -6.96 32.17
N LYS A 536 16.65 -6.94 33.18
CA LYS A 536 16.60 -7.93 34.28
C LYS A 536 15.25 -7.87 35.00
N LYS A 537 14.77 -6.65 35.29
CA LYS A 537 13.48 -6.45 35.96
C LYS A 537 12.31 -6.94 35.14
N VAL A 538 12.29 -6.65 33.83
CA VAL A 538 11.26 -7.13 32.89
C VAL A 538 11.23 -8.66 32.83
N LYS A 539 12.40 -9.32 32.79
CA LYS A 539 12.51 -10.79 32.83
C LYS A 539 12.07 -11.42 34.17
N GLU A 540 12.28 -10.72 35.30
CA GLU A 540 11.76 -11.15 36.61
C GLU A 540 10.23 -11.11 36.62
N ILE A 541 9.60 -10.08 36.04
CA ILE A 541 8.15 -9.90 35.97
C ILE A 541 7.54 -10.95 35.03
N ASN A 542 8.11 -11.08 33.81
CA ASN A 542 7.63 -12.02 32.82
C ASN A 542 8.78 -12.73 32.08
N PRO A 543 9.11 -13.97 32.47
CA PRO A 543 10.18 -14.77 31.83
C PRO A 543 9.93 -15.07 30.33
N LYS A 544 8.72 -14.88 29.84
CA LYS A 544 8.37 -15.04 28.39
C LYS A 544 8.89 -13.88 27.55
N MET A 545 9.21 -12.73 28.14
CA MET A 545 9.87 -11.60 27.49
C MET A 545 11.33 -11.93 27.20
N LYS A 546 11.59 -12.65 26.10
CA LYS A 546 12.90 -13.20 25.76
C LYS A 546 13.81 -12.21 25.06
N PHE A 547 13.25 -11.30 24.30
CA PHE A 547 14.00 -10.41 23.42
C PHE A 547 13.76 -8.94 23.78
N PHE A 548 14.75 -8.35 24.41
CA PHE A 548 14.74 -6.96 24.87
C PHE A 548 15.67 -6.12 24.00
N GLY A 549 15.15 -5.06 23.39
CA GLY A 549 15.90 -4.10 22.58
C GLY A 549 16.16 -2.80 23.33
N SER A 550 17.37 -2.28 23.23
CA SER A 550 17.72 -0.95 23.73
C SER A 550 18.45 -0.15 22.67
N LEU A 551 18.09 1.12 22.53
CA LEU A 551 18.77 2.11 21.68
C LEU A 551 19.25 3.25 22.56
N THR A 552 20.55 3.42 22.64
CA THR A 552 21.22 4.48 23.40
C THR A 552 22.21 5.22 22.49
N GLU A 553 22.97 6.15 23.02
CA GLU A 553 24.05 6.81 22.27
C GLU A 553 25.11 5.82 21.76
N GLU A 554 25.26 4.66 22.39
CA GLU A 554 26.18 3.62 21.98
C GLU A 554 25.68 2.85 20.75
N GLY A 555 24.38 2.91 20.44
CA GLY A 555 23.71 2.21 19.35
C GLY A 555 22.66 1.23 19.84
N ILE A 556 22.30 0.27 18.98
CA ILE A 556 21.31 -0.79 19.27
C ILE A 556 22.00 -1.93 20.02
N SER A 557 21.39 -2.37 21.09
CA SER A 557 21.76 -3.61 21.77
C SER A 557 20.53 -4.51 21.94
N PHE A 558 20.72 -5.81 21.76
CA PHE A 558 19.71 -6.82 22.04
C PHE A 558 20.15 -7.71 23.22
N ASN A 559 19.29 -7.82 24.20
CA ASN A 559 19.59 -8.58 25.43
C ASN A 559 20.92 -8.18 26.10
N GLY A 560 21.27 -6.89 26.07
CA GLY A 560 22.49 -6.34 26.61
C GLY A 560 23.74 -6.51 25.73
N SER A 561 23.65 -7.17 24.60
CA SER A 561 24.74 -7.33 23.64
C SER A 561 24.61 -6.28 22.52
N PHE A 562 25.68 -5.53 22.28
CA PHE A 562 25.75 -4.57 21.17
C PHE A 562 25.48 -5.26 19.83
N PHE A 563 24.64 -4.66 19.01
CA PHE A 563 24.30 -5.16 17.69
C PHE A 563 24.88 -4.27 16.58
N THR A 564 24.43 -3.00 16.52
CA THR A 564 24.90 -2.05 15.49
C THR A 564 24.59 -0.59 15.88
N LYS A 565 25.21 0.33 15.17
CA LYS A 565 24.90 1.77 15.24
C LYS A 565 24.89 2.35 13.84
N HIS A 566 23.73 2.77 13.34
CA HIS A 566 23.62 3.49 12.08
C HIS A 566 23.79 4.99 12.31
N PRO A 567 24.40 5.76 11.39
CA PRO A 567 24.57 7.21 11.51
C PRO A 567 23.25 7.98 11.63
N LYS A 568 22.18 7.52 10.93
CA LYS A 568 20.84 8.08 11.03
C LYS A 568 20.08 7.40 12.16
N HIS A 569 19.56 8.19 13.10
CA HIS A 569 18.89 7.67 14.29
C HIS A 569 17.56 6.98 13.98
N ASP A 570 16.77 7.53 13.06
CA ASP A 570 15.52 6.94 12.58
C ASP A 570 15.72 5.52 12.03
N TRP A 571 16.85 5.27 11.34
CA TRP A 571 17.22 3.93 10.90
C TRP A 571 17.52 2.98 12.04
N ASN A 572 18.15 3.45 13.12
CA ASN A 572 18.35 2.63 14.32
C ASN A 572 17.02 2.21 14.93
N VAL A 573 16.06 3.14 15.04
CA VAL A 573 14.71 2.85 15.53
C VAL A 573 14.01 1.85 14.61
N ALA A 574 14.09 2.06 13.30
CA ALA A 574 13.52 1.15 12.28
C ALA A 574 14.10 -0.26 12.40
N ILE A 575 15.44 -0.39 12.43
CA ILE A 575 16.12 -1.68 12.55
C ILE A 575 15.66 -2.42 13.81
N MET A 576 15.55 -1.72 14.95
CA MET A 576 15.15 -2.34 16.20
C MET A 576 13.69 -2.79 16.16
N LEU A 577 12.76 -1.95 15.73
CA LEU A 577 11.32 -2.24 15.73
C LEU A 577 10.88 -3.25 14.67
N ARG A 578 11.70 -3.50 13.64
CA ARG A 578 11.44 -4.55 12.64
C ARG A 578 11.92 -5.95 13.07
N HIS A 579 12.66 -6.06 14.18
CA HIS A 579 13.15 -7.36 14.64
C HIS A 579 11.99 -8.24 15.13
N ILE A 580 11.69 -9.32 14.40
CA ILE A 580 10.49 -10.17 14.57
C ILE A 580 10.41 -10.87 15.94
N GLY A 581 11.49 -10.95 16.69
CA GLY A 581 11.52 -11.50 18.03
C GLY A 581 11.41 -10.46 19.15
N LEU A 582 11.38 -9.15 18.82
CA LEU A 582 11.43 -8.09 19.82
C LEU A 582 10.16 -8.07 20.69
N ASP A 583 10.34 -8.27 21.99
CA ASP A 583 9.26 -8.29 22.98
C ASP A 583 9.07 -6.96 23.70
N PHE A 584 10.16 -6.19 23.90
CA PHE A 584 10.19 -4.95 24.66
C PHE A 584 11.26 -4.02 24.11
N ALA A 585 10.97 -2.72 24.01
CA ALA A 585 11.91 -1.72 23.51
C ALA A 585 12.13 -0.58 24.50
N VAL A 586 13.40 -0.11 24.58
CA VAL A 586 13.77 1.12 25.29
C VAL A 586 14.62 1.98 24.36
N MET A 587 14.27 3.25 24.20
CA MET A 587 14.95 4.14 23.25
C MET A 587 15.28 5.50 23.86
N SER A 588 16.50 5.95 23.64
CA SER A 588 16.97 7.28 24.04
C SER A 588 16.92 8.23 22.84
N HIS A 589 16.23 9.35 23.00
CA HIS A 589 16.11 10.41 21.99
C HIS A 589 16.56 11.74 22.61
N ASN A 590 17.77 12.18 22.31
CA ASN A 590 18.24 13.48 22.72
C ASN A 590 17.79 14.59 21.75
N ARG A 591 18.05 15.85 22.11
CA ARG A 591 17.67 17.03 21.31
C ARG A 591 18.08 16.92 19.84
N ASP A 592 19.34 16.55 19.60
CA ASP A 592 19.91 16.60 18.25
C ASP A 592 19.30 15.55 17.35
N VAL A 593 19.05 14.32 17.88
CA VAL A 593 18.41 13.27 17.10
C VAL A 593 16.93 13.58 16.84
N ILE A 594 16.20 14.19 17.79
CA ILE A 594 14.81 14.62 17.57
C ILE A 594 14.76 15.69 16.49
N HIS A 595 15.66 16.66 16.59
CA HIS A 595 15.75 17.74 15.60
C HIS A 595 16.11 17.18 14.22
N ASP A 596 17.08 16.27 14.11
CA ASP A 596 17.62 15.82 12.83
C ASP A 596 16.82 14.70 12.18
N PHE A 597 16.22 13.80 12.95
CA PHE A 597 15.58 12.58 12.45
C PHE A 597 14.14 12.37 12.92
N GLY A 598 13.67 13.15 13.91
CA GLY A 598 12.39 12.90 14.57
C GLY A 598 12.43 11.72 15.54
N ILE A 599 11.26 11.19 15.84
CA ILE A 599 11.07 10.08 16.79
C ILE A 599 10.89 8.75 16.04
N TYR A 600 10.39 8.77 14.82
CA TYR A 600 10.10 7.66 13.92
C TYR A 600 8.89 6.80 14.32
N HIS A 601 8.81 6.30 15.56
CA HIS A 601 7.72 5.43 16.03
C HIS A 601 6.61 6.26 16.70
N SER A 602 5.41 5.70 16.73
CA SER A 602 4.26 6.28 17.43
C SER A 602 3.83 5.41 18.61
N GLY A 603 3.50 6.06 19.71
CA GLY A 603 2.96 5.43 20.91
C GLY A 603 4.02 4.81 21.80
N THR A 604 4.04 5.25 23.06
CA THR A 604 4.94 4.78 24.09
C THR A 604 4.20 4.63 25.44
N ASP A 605 4.64 3.70 26.28
CA ASP A 605 4.02 3.43 27.57
C ASP A 605 4.60 4.29 28.68
N ILE A 606 5.90 4.59 28.62
CA ILE A 606 6.58 5.45 29.59
C ILE A 606 7.50 6.42 28.85
N VAL A 607 7.36 7.70 29.15
CA VAL A 607 8.28 8.77 28.74
C VAL A 607 9.11 9.20 29.95
N ILE A 608 10.43 9.13 29.86
CA ILE A 608 11.36 9.51 30.93
C ILE A 608 12.07 10.80 30.54
N LEU A 609 11.92 11.83 31.36
CA LEU A 609 12.47 13.17 31.12
C LEU A 609 13.44 13.59 32.23
N ASP A 610 14.70 13.78 31.85
CA ASP A 610 15.75 14.27 32.73
C ASP A 610 16.24 15.65 32.26
N LYS A 611 15.82 16.72 32.93
CA LYS A 611 16.10 18.11 32.53
C LYS A 611 15.84 18.37 31.05
N PRO A 612 14.64 18.04 30.55
CA PRO A 612 14.36 18.10 29.13
C PRO A 612 14.40 19.54 28.62
N ASN A 613 14.99 19.75 27.46
CA ASN A 613 14.79 20.96 26.68
C ASN A 613 13.43 20.92 25.95
N TYR A 614 13.14 21.98 25.17
CA TYR A 614 11.86 22.08 24.50
C TYR A 614 11.63 20.96 23.46
N ALA A 615 12.65 20.55 22.70
CA ALA A 615 12.55 19.47 21.73
C ALA A 615 12.32 18.10 22.41
N GLU A 616 13.01 17.85 23.52
CA GLU A 616 12.88 16.61 24.29
C GLU A 616 11.50 16.49 24.97
N ARG A 617 10.86 17.63 25.33
CA ARG A 617 9.47 17.59 25.82
C ARG A 617 8.45 17.14 24.74
N SER A 618 8.77 17.23 23.45
CA SER A 618 7.89 16.67 22.42
C SER A 618 7.73 15.16 22.52
N LEU A 619 8.61 14.45 23.23
CA LEU A 619 8.45 13.00 23.51
C LEU A 619 7.13 12.71 24.26
N GLU A 620 6.60 13.66 25.03
CA GLU A 620 5.32 13.51 25.74
C GLU A 620 4.14 13.33 24.77
N SER A 621 4.24 13.84 23.53
CA SER A 621 3.19 13.70 22.53
C SER A 621 3.00 12.25 22.04
N GLU A 622 4.04 11.43 22.22
CA GLU A 622 4.01 10.01 21.85
C GLU A 622 3.47 9.10 22.96
N MET A 623 3.16 9.65 24.13
CA MET A 623 2.59 8.87 25.21
C MET A 623 1.19 8.35 24.87
N LEU A 624 0.99 7.06 25.04
CA LEU A 624 -0.32 6.43 24.91
C LEU A 624 -1.29 6.93 25.99
N PRO A 625 -2.61 6.89 25.78
CA PRO A 625 -3.59 7.38 26.77
C PRO A 625 -3.48 6.76 28.15
N HIS A 626 -2.90 5.59 28.26
CA HIS A 626 -2.67 4.84 29.49
C HIS A 626 -1.20 4.83 29.92
N GLY A 627 -0.39 5.65 29.30
CA GLY A 627 1.05 5.76 29.56
C GLY A 627 1.37 6.68 30.73
N TYR A 628 2.64 6.74 31.07
CA TYR A 628 3.15 7.53 32.19
C TYR A 628 4.28 8.43 31.76
N VAL A 629 4.32 9.64 32.31
CA VAL A 629 5.50 10.53 32.23
C VAL A 629 6.26 10.42 33.55
N VAL A 630 7.58 10.26 33.46
CA VAL A 630 8.49 10.18 34.60
C VAL A 630 9.46 11.35 34.51
N GLU A 631 9.31 12.34 35.38
CA GLU A 631 10.17 13.52 35.43
C GLU A 631 11.20 13.41 36.53
N ILE A 632 12.44 13.74 36.22
CA ILE A 632 13.58 13.71 37.17
C ILE A 632 13.94 15.15 37.54
N TYR A 633 13.66 15.54 38.78
CA TYR A 633 14.01 16.83 39.34
C TYR A 633 15.28 16.72 40.18
N ASN A 634 16.44 16.88 39.54
CA ASN A 634 17.74 16.72 40.20
C ASN A 634 17.99 17.75 41.32
N ASP A 635 17.48 18.95 41.16
CA ASP A 635 17.55 20.05 42.12
C ASP A 635 16.73 19.77 43.40
N LYS A 636 15.62 19.05 43.25
CA LYS A 636 14.75 18.67 44.36
C LYS A 636 15.08 17.30 44.95
N GLY A 637 15.96 16.51 44.29
CA GLY A 637 16.30 15.15 44.70
C GLY A 637 15.10 14.18 44.61
N ILE A 638 14.20 14.36 43.61
CA ILE A 638 13.01 13.53 43.45
C ILE A 638 12.78 13.06 42.00
N ILE A 639 12.05 11.97 41.89
CA ILE A 639 11.47 11.48 40.63
C ILE A 639 9.96 11.48 40.83
N GLU A 640 9.26 12.12 39.91
CA GLU A 640 7.81 12.19 39.89
C GLU A 640 7.24 11.35 38.76
N VAL A 641 6.22 10.56 39.05
CA VAL A 641 5.48 9.77 38.06
C VAL A 641 4.10 10.42 37.85
N LEU A 642 3.77 10.75 36.62
CA LEU A 642 2.54 11.43 36.25
C LEU A 642 1.68 10.58 35.29
N ASP A 643 0.36 10.68 35.45
CA ASP A 643 -0.64 10.22 34.51
C ASP A 643 -1.42 11.44 34.02
N ALA A 644 -1.46 11.66 32.70
CA ALA A 644 -2.12 12.82 32.09
C ALA A 644 -1.87 14.16 32.82
N LYS A 645 -0.61 14.41 33.20
CA LYS A 645 -0.12 15.58 33.97
C LYS A 645 -0.54 15.61 35.45
N LYS A 646 -1.19 14.55 35.94
CA LYS A 646 -1.50 14.42 37.36
C LYS A 646 -0.42 13.59 38.06
N SER A 647 0.15 14.13 39.13
CA SER A 647 1.12 13.39 39.95
C SER A 647 0.46 12.17 40.59
N LEU A 648 1.02 10.99 40.34
CA LEU A 648 0.60 9.72 40.94
C LEU A 648 1.46 9.36 42.13
N ALA A 649 2.77 9.54 42.00
CA ALA A 649 3.74 9.14 43.04
C ALA A 649 5.03 9.97 42.90
N THR A 650 5.68 10.16 44.05
CA THR A 650 7.00 10.80 44.17
C THR A 650 7.97 9.86 44.86
N TYR A 651 9.15 9.71 44.28
CA TYR A 651 10.24 8.88 44.79
C TYR A 651 11.48 9.73 45.07
N SER A 652 12.29 9.33 46.06
CA SER A 652 13.57 9.98 46.29
C SER A 652 14.59 9.61 45.22
N LEU A 653 15.34 10.58 44.75
CA LEU A 653 16.46 10.43 43.83
C LEU A 653 17.78 10.30 44.61
N ASP A 654 18.45 9.16 44.51
CA ASP A 654 19.84 9.01 44.93
C ASP A 654 20.76 9.46 43.78
N SER A 655 21.43 10.58 43.95
CA SER A 655 22.32 11.15 42.92
C SER A 655 23.54 10.24 42.64
N ASN A 656 23.92 9.34 43.58
CA ASN A 656 24.99 8.40 43.37
C ASN A 656 24.53 7.13 42.63
N ASN A 657 23.22 6.85 42.62
CA ASN A 657 22.62 5.70 41.92
C ASN A 657 21.29 6.04 41.29
N LYS A 658 21.37 6.93 40.32
CA LYS A 658 20.21 7.48 39.58
C LYS A 658 19.41 6.39 38.87
N GLU A 659 20.10 5.46 38.21
CA GLU A 659 19.44 4.37 37.48
C GLU A 659 18.62 3.46 38.41
N ALA A 660 19.12 3.11 39.58
CA ALA A 660 18.37 2.32 40.56
C ALA A 660 17.16 3.08 41.09
N SER A 661 17.29 4.40 41.33
CA SER A 661 16.18 5.26 41.75
C SER A 661 15.09 5.31 40.68
N LEU A 662 15.48 5.48 39.40
CA LEU A 662 14.59 5.49 38.27
C LEU A 662 13.89 4.13 38.07
N LEU A 663 14.65 3.03 38.12
CA LEU A 663 14.09 1.68 38.05
C LEU A 663 13.07 1.42 39.17
N LYS A 664 13.35 1.88 40.39
CA LYS A 664 12.41 1.78 41.53
C LYS A 664 11.13 2.56 41.25
N ALA A 665 11.22 3.74 40.66
CA ALA A 665 10.06 4.59 40.33
C ALA A 665 9.15 3.98 39.29
N ILE A 666 9.70 3.34 38.22
CA ILE A 666 8.91 2.75 37.14
C ILE A 666 8.44 1.32 37.38
N SER A 667 9.14 0.56 38.27
CA SER A 667 8.86 -0.86 38.51
C SER A 667 7.41 -1.19 38.90
N PRO A 668 6.68 -0.36 39.66
CA PRO A 668 5.27 -0.63 39.97
C PRO A 668 4.33 -0.66 38.79
N TYR A 669 4.69 -0.01 37.71
CA TYR A 669 3.84 0.15 36.51
C TYR A 669 4.12 -0.91 35.44
N LEU A 670 5.31 -1.53 35.44
CA LEU A 670 5.74 -2.50 34.44
C LEU A 670 4.83 -3.74 34.35
N PRO A 671 4.32 -4.34 35.45
CA PRO A 671 3.46 -5.52 35.37
C PRO A 671 2.20 -5.25 34.51
N ALA A 672 1.50 -4.15 34.78
CA ALA A 672 0.28 -3.80 34.07
C ALA A 672 0.55 -3.50 32.59
N ILE A 673 1.69 -2.84 32.28
CA ILE A 673 2.11 -2.59 30.88
C ILE A 673 2.36 -3.92 30.17
N ILE A 674 3.16 -4.80 30.75
CA ILE A 674 3.52 -6.10 30.15
C ILE A 674 2.27 -6.95 29.92
N GLU A 675 1.40 -7.06 30.94
CA GLU A 675 0.16 -7.84 30.88
C GLU A 675 -0.78 -7.36 29.76
N ARG A 676 -0.91 -6.05 29.55
CA ARG A 676 -1.74 -5.46 28.50
C ARG A 676 -1.38 -6.02 27.10
N TYR A 677 -0.11 -6.10 26.79
CA TYR A 677 0.34 -6.58 25.48
C TYR A 677 0.38 -8.10 25.38
N GLU A 678 0.59 -8.82 26.49
CA GLU A 678 0.50 -10.28 26.49
C GLU A 678 -0.95 -10.77 26.31
N ASN A 679 -1.93 -10.03 26.87
CA ASN A 679 -3.36 -10.33 26.73
C ASN A 679 -3.94 -9.91 25.36
N ALA A 680 -3.17 -9.24 24.52
CA ALA A 680 -3.56 -8.80 23.18
C ALA A 680 -2.62 -9.38 22.11
N PRO A 681 -2.60 -10.69 21.88
CA PRO A 681 -1.75 -11.29 20.86
C PRO A 681 -2.18 -10.83 19.46
N ARG A 682 -1.21 -10.78 18.54
CA ARG A 682 -1.50 -10.74 17.11
C ARG A 682 -2.00 -12.13 16.70
N ASN A 683 -3.03 -12.19 15.87
CA ASN A 683 -3.44 -13.46 15.25
C ASN A 683 -2.41 -13.92 14.20
N SER A 684 -2.29 -15.20 14.03
CA SER A 684 -1.40 -15.84 13.04
C SER A 684 -2.05 -15.87 11.65
#